data_908dcabf7828f26182f97cb4eff77d53
#
_entry.id   908dcabf7828f26182f97cb4eff77d53
#
_cell.length_a   1.000
_cell.length_b   1.000
_cell.length_c   1.000
_cell.angle_alpha   90.00
_cell.angle_beta   90.00
_cell.angle_gamma   90.00
#
_symmetry.space_group_name_H-M   'P 1'
#
loop_
_entity.id
_entity.type
_entity.pdbx_description
1 polymer ?
#
loop_
_entity_poly.entity_id
_entity_poly.type
_entity_poly.pdbx_seq_one_letter_code
_entity_poly.pdbx_strand_id
1 'polypeptide(L)'
;MKYSVLALFVSAALLPLSASARHYTFNSALIDGGKGNVDVSLFNEGLQLPGTYNVTVTVNGNTVDSDVAVPFRLSGEGKQRALHPCLTAEQLTRYGVDISGYPALSADAQCADPEVIPQSTADFDFNRQQLSLVFPPQAMLPVLKGIAPETLWDDGIPALMLGWDASTQHSEYRGPWTYRSDSSYVRLQPGLNLGPWRLRNASTWQKNSSQPGKWQSAWTYAERGINSLKSRLTLGESYTTGNVFDSVPFRGVMLASDENMVPSDQRDFAPVVRGIARTQARVEVKQNGYTMTSTTVPAGPFEINDLPSVGSNGDLQVTVLESDGSRQEFTVPYNVPAVALRRGYLKYSVAGGQYRSSLDNVETAPVMSAELAYGLPWNLTGYGGVQTAEHYQAGSAGLGIMLGAWGAVSVDMTQARSQRYAQDWQNGQRWRLRYSNTLDTGTSLSMASEEYATEGYGGLSETLDTWCDSHSGCDRYGSYSGLRQRNRTSVYISQPLGGMGSLSLNGSRQTYHSDRTSNSSWGASYSTSLWGRAFLSLNWSRNQRTDRNGRQYDDSLTSLYLSLPLNGWSSENPVYATYQMNNRVHGDASHELGMYGDTLNRRLHWDVRERYRDGAAGGDKASSALYLDYRGAYGEMTGNYNYSSHQQLSGAGLKGQMLVTGDGVTSGQPQGDTLALVEAPGVSGVPVGGWPGVRTDFRGYTTLGYLSPYQKNDISIDPAQLPDDAAVSQTSVSVVPTKGAVVRAPFSTSVGKRVLLTLMREDGKPVPFGSVVTVEGSENSTGITGDGGVVYLTGVPEDGKVTVRWGRGQSLHCSAGIQIPEKPGPAGLYVSQAQCR
;
A
#
# COMPACT_ATOMS: atom_id res chain seq x y z
N MET A 1 -46.11 -15.37 -40.97
CA MET A 1 -46.67 -16.23 -39.90
C MET A 1 -45.58 -16.88 -39.01
N LYS A 2 -44.50 -16.20 -38.66
CA LYS A 2 -43.46 -16.77 -37.74
C LYS A 2 -43.17 -15.90 -36.51
N TYR A 3 -43.89 -14.78 -36.36
CA TYR A 3 -43.67 -13.90 -35.18
C TYR A 3 -44.79 -13.96 -34.14
N SER A 4 -45.88 -14.65 -34.39
CA SER A 4 -47.04 -14.73 -33.50
C SER A 4 -46.87 -15.82 -32.42
N VAL A 5 -46.02 -16.82 -32.63
CA VAL A 5 -45.79 -17.91 -31.66
C VAL A 5 -44.80 -17.51 -30.57
N LEU A 6 -43.83 -16.64 -30.89
CA LEU A 6 -42.87 -16.16 -29.89
C LEU A 6 -43.50 -15.18 -28.90
N ALA A 7 -44.48 -14.39 -29.34
CA ALA A 7 -45.20 -13.47 -28.43
C ALA A 7 -46.12 -14.19 -27.44
N LEU A 8 -46.63 -15.37 -27.78
CA LEU A 8 -47.47 -16.17 -26.87
C LEU A 8 -46.61 -16.87 -25.77
N PHE A 9 -45.40 -17.27 -26.09
CA PHE A 9 -44.50 -17.86 -25.09
C PHE A 9 -43.91 -16.83 -24.12
N VAL A 10 -43.66 -15.59 -24.55
CA VAL A 10 -43.20 -14.52 -23.66
C VAL A 10 -44.31 -14.02 -22.73
N SER A 11 -45.56 -14.03 -23.19
CA SER A 11 -46.71 -13.64 -22.37
C SER A 11 -47.08 -14.70 -21.32
N ALA A 12 -46.77 -15.97 -21.54
CA ALA A 12 -46.99 -17.04 -20.57
C ALA A 12 -45.91 -17.11 -19.48
N ALA A 13 -44.74 -16.51 -19.70
CA ALA A 13 -43.65 -16.44 -18.72
C ALA A 13 -43.76 -15.24 -17.74
N LEU A 14 -44.75 -14.35 -17.98
CA LEU A 14 -44.99 -13.16 -17.14
C LEU A 14 -46.22 -13.29 -16.22
N LEU A 15 -46.79 -14.47 -16.07
CA LEU A 15 -47.79 -14.69 -15.03
C LEU A 15 -47.11 -14.68 -13.67
N PRO A 16 -47.45 -13.78 -12.75
CA PRO A 16 -46.92 -13.84 -11.39
C PRO A 16 -47.32 -15.24 -10.80
N LEU A 17 -46.33 -16.09 -10.55
CA LEU A 17 -46.51 -17.24 -9.67
C LEU A 17 -46.89 -16.65 -8.33
N SER A 18 -48.15 -16.70 -8.01
CA SER A 18 -48.67 -16.38 -6.68
C SER A 18 -47.89 -17.27 -5.72
N ALA A 19 -46.99 -16.67 -4.93
CA ALA A 19 -46.33 -17.34 -3.82
C ALA A 19 -47.45 -17.73 -2.83
N SER A 20 -47.94 -18.93 -2.89
CA SER A 20 -48.82 -19.49 -1.86
C SER A 20 -47.94 -19.57 -0.62
N ALA A 21 -48.24 -18.74 0.39
CA ALA A 21 -47.68 -18.94 1.73
C ALA A 21 -47.98 -20.37 2.16
N ARG A 22 -46.97 -21.20 2.26
CA ARG A 22 -47.10 -22.60 2.76
C ARG A 22 -47.39 -22.49 4.23
N HIS A 23 -48.60 -22.80 4.62
CA HIS A 23 -48.97 -22.97 6.01
C HIS A 23 -48.34 -24.27 6.51
N TYR A 24 -47.38 -24.15 7.41
CA TYR A 24 -46.79 -25.28 8.09
C TYR A 24 -47.60 -25.55 9.37
N THR A 25 -47.96 -26.77 9.66
CA THR A 25 -48.55 -27.15 10.95
C THR A 25 -47.50 -27.99 11.68
N PHE A 26 -46.79 -27.36 12.61
CA PHE A 26 -45.91 -28.08 13.52
C PHE A 26 -46.71 -28.66 14.67
N ASN A 27 -46.61 -29.98 14.87
CA ASN A 27 -47.24 -30.60 15.98
C ASN A 27 -46.32 -30.48 17.22
N SER A 28 -46.68 -29.60 18.16
CA SER A 28 -45.97 -29.42 19.42
C SER A 28 -45.74 -30.68 20.23
N ALA A 29 -46.55 -31.73 20.01
CA ALA A 29 -46.41 -33.02 20.67
C ALA A 29 -45.22 -33.85 20.10
N LEU A 30 -44.74 -33.57 18.91
CA LEU A 30 -43.57 -34.20 18.30
C LEU A 30 -42.26 -33.51 18.69
N ILE A 31 -42.36 -32.29 19.17
CA ILE A 31 -41.24 -31.52 19.69
C ILE A 31 -41.20 -31.77 21.19
N ASP A 32 -40.11 -32.31 21.70
CA ASP A 32 -39.89 -32.58 23.15
C ASP A 32 -40.77 -33.68 23.80
N GLY A 33 -41.13 -34.73 23.06
CA GLY A 33 -41.82 -35.90 23.65
C GLY A 33 -43.17 -35.58 24.33
N GLY A 34 -43.86 -34.55 23.93
CA GLY A 34 -45.25 -34.26 24.27
C GLY A 34 -45.53 -33.56 25.60
N LYS A 35 -44.54 -32.96 26.25
CA LYS A 35 -44.70 -32.27 27.53
C LYS A 35 -44.22 -30.82 27.57
N GLY A 36 -43.77 -30.27 26.44
CA GLY A 36 -43.27 -28.87 26.38
C GLY A 36 -44.36 -27.91 25.93
N ASN A 37 -44.58 -26.80 26.63
CA ASN A 37 -45.28 -25.61 26.17
C ASN A 37 -44.35 -24.82 25.19
N VAL A 38 -43.93 -25.44 24.07
CA VAL A 38 -43.22 -24.73 23.03
C VAL A 38 -44.25 -23.98 22.21
N ASP A 39 -44.19 -22.67 22.24
CA ASP A 39 -45.03 -21.85 21.36
C ASP A 39 -44.55 -21.96 19.91
N VAL A 40 -45.22 -22.83 19.15
CA VAL A 40 -44.94 -23.05 17.72
C VAL A 40 -45.73 -22.11 16.79
N SER A 41 -46.50 -21.17 17.34
CA SER A 41 -47.33 -20.29 16.56
C SER A 41 -46.56 -19.50 15.51
N LEU A 42 -45.38 -18.97 15.84
CA LEU A 42 -44.52 -18.27 14.93
C LEU A 42 -43.97 -19.16 13.81
N PHE A 43 -43.62 -20.39 14.11
CA PHE A 43 -43.14 -21.37 13.12
C PHE A 43 -44.25 -21.84 12.18
N ASN A 44 -45.48 -21.94 12.67
CA ASN A 44 -46.66 -22.24 11.84
C ASN A 44 -46.95 -21.11 10.83
N GLU A 45 -46.59 -19.88 11.15
CA GLU A 45 -46.65 -18.74 10.25
C GLU A 45 -45.41 -18.63 9.33
N GLY A 46 -44.46 -19.58 9.46
CA GLY A 46 -43.21 -19.55 8.70
C GLY A 46 -42.19 -18.51 9.19
N LEU A 47 -42.40 -17.95 10.36
CA LEU A 47 -41.54 -16.93 10.97
C LEU A 47 -40.48 -17.55 11.88
N GLN A 48 -39.42 -16.81 12.13
CA GLN A 48 -38.37 -17.19 13.08
C GLN A 48 -38.49 -16.35 14.37
N LEU A 49 -37.83 -16.79 15.43
CA LEU A 49 -37.82 -16.09 16.70
C LEU A 49 -37.02 -14.76 16.57
N PRO A 50 -37.47 -13.68 17.22
CA PRO A 50 -36.64 -12.47 17.33
C PRO A 50 -35.41 -12.75 18.18
N GLY A 51 -34.26 -12.21 17.76
CA GLY A 51 -32.97 -12.44 18.43
C GLY A 51 -31.82 -11.81 17.66
N THR A 52 -30.63 -12.01 18.13
CA THR A 52 -29.41 -11.60 17.41
C THR A 52 -28.89 -12.78 16.60
N TYR A 53 -28.75 -12.60 15.32
CA TYR A 53 -28.24 -13.61 14.39
C TYR A 53 -26.95 -13.12 13.77
N ASN A 54 -25.99 -14.00 13.60
CA ASN A 54 -24.79 -13.73 12.84
C ASN A 54 -25.11 -13.94 11.36
N VAL A 55 -25.03 -12.86 10.60
CA VAL A 55 -25.47 -12.87 9.20
C VAL A 55 -24.39 -12.33 8.26
N THR A 56 -24.39 -12.85 7.05
CA THR A 56 -23.68 -12.22 5.93
C THR A 56 -24.60 -11.16 5.33
N VAL A 57 -24.16 -9.91 5.31
CA VAL A 57 -24.94 -8.79 4.77
C VAL A 57 -24.55 -8.55 3.31
N THR A 58 -25.55 -8.53 2.45
CA THR A 58 -25.39 -8.13 1.05
C THR A 58 -26.17 -6.86 0.76
N VAL A 59 -25.57 -5.95 0.00
CA VAL A 59 -26.22 -4.71 -0.49
C VAL A 59 -26.20 -4.71 -2.01
N ASN A 60 -27.38 -4.61 -2.61
CA ASN A 60 -27.56 -4.66 -4.05
C ASN A 60 -26.83 -5.86 -4.71
N GLY A 61 -26.84 -7.03 -4.02
CA GLY A 61 -26.21 -8.26 -4.48
C GLY A 61 -24.69 -8.40 -4.19
N ASN A 62 -24.05 -7.36 -3.66
CA ASN A 62 -22.64 -7.43 -3.27
C ASN A 62 -22.50 -7.68 -1.76
N THR A 63 -21.68 -8.63 -1.35
CA THR A 63 -21.36 -8.86 0.07
C THR A 63 -20.59 -7.66 0.61
N VAL A 64 -21.12 -7.03 1.67
CA VAL A 64 -20.53 -5.86 2.32
C VAL A 64 -19.99 -6.16 3.71
N ASP A 65 -20.53 -7.18 4.35
CA ASP A 65 -20.10 -7.63 5.67
C ASP A 65 -20.39 -9.13 5.84
N SER A 66 -19.61 -9.84 6.64
CA SER A 66 -19.75 -11.27 6.86
C SER A 66 -19.69 -11.58 8.34
N ASP A 67 -20.60 -12.48 8.77
CA ASP A 67 -20.70 -12.96 10.16
C ASP A 67 -20.91 -11.84 11.20
N VAL A 68 -21.72 -10.86 10.83
CA VAL A 68 -22.06 -9.70 11.67
C VAL A 68 -23.25 -10.05 12.54
N ALA A 69 -23.15 -9.78 13.85
CA ALA A 69 -24.24 -9.93 14.79
C ALA A 69 -25.27 -8.83 14.59
N VAL A 70 -26.39 -9.14 13.96
CA VAL A 70 -27.51 -8.22 13.73
C VAL A 70 -28.69 -8.60 14.61
N PRO A 71 -29.20 -7.69 15.45
CA PRO A 71 -30.44 -7.91 16.17
C PRO A 71 -31.63 -7.86 15.20
N PHE A 72 -32.56 -8.79 15.33
CA PHE A 72 -33.83 -8.83 14.60
C PHE A 72 -34.99 -8.66 15.53
N ARG A 73 -35.92 -7.81 15.18
CA ARG A 73 -37.18 -7.58 15.94
C ARG A 73 -38.36 -7.99 15.09
N LEU A 74 -39.39 -8.52 15.75
CA LEU A 74 -40.66 -8.76 15.09
C LEU A 74 -41.45 -7.43 15.00
N SER A 75 -41.84 -7.06 13.79
CA SER A 75 -42.72 -5.92 13.55
C SER A 75 -43.89 -6.33 12.65
N GLY A 76 -44.93 -5.52 12.60
CA GLY A 76 -46.17 -5.82 11.86
C GLY A 76 -47.27 -6.50 12.69
N GLU A 77 -48.53 -6.47 12.19
CA GLU A 77 -49.69 -7.11 12.79
C GLU A 77 -50.28 -8.20 11.90
N GLY A 78 -50.75 -9.28 12.49
CA GLY A 78 -51.39 -10.39 11.78
C GLY A 78 -50.50 -11.08 10.74
N LYS A 79 -51.01 -11.20 9.51
CA LYS A 79 -50.29 -11.86 8.40
C LYS A 79 -49.12 -11.07 7.82
N GLN A 80 -48.87 -9.82 8.26
CA GLN A 80 -47.77 -8.97 7.85
C GLN A 80 -46.62 -8.93 8.88
N ARG A 81 -46.64 -9.85 9.83
CA ARG A 81 -45.49 -9.99 10.76
C ARG A 81 -44.27 -10.47 10.01
N ALA A 82 -43.15 -9.74 10.20
CA ALA A 82 -41.85 -10.11 9.65
C ALA A 82 -40.74 -9.80 10.65
N LEU A 83 -39.61 -10.45 10.50
CA LEU A 83 -38.39 -10.12 11.21
C LEU A 83 -37.70 -8.97 10.46
N HIS A 84 -37.55 -7.85 11.14
CA HIS A 84 -36.84 -6.69 10.64
C HIS A 84 -35.47 -6.55 11.28
N PRO A 85 -34.40 -6.32 10.50
CA PRO A 85 -33.08 -6.12 11.05
C PRO A 85 -32.97 -4.77 11.74
N CYS A 86 -32.33 -4.73 12.89
CA CYS A 86 -31.92 -3.50 13.58
C CYS A 86 -30.49 -3.17 13.24
N LEU A 87 -30.30 -2.30 12.24
CA LEU A 87 -29.00 -1.80 11.85
C LEU A 87 -28.80 -0.40 12.44
N THR A 88 -27.56 -0.02 12.74
CA THR A 88 -27.25 1.35 13.14
C THR A 88 -27.14 2.25 11.91
N ALA A 89 -27.36 3.55 12.06
CA ALA A 89 -27.14 4.52 10.99
C ALA A 89 -25.69 4.49 10.49
N GLU A 90 -24.74 4.22 11.39
CA GLU A 90 -23.33 4.06 11.07
C GLU A 90 -23.08 2.81 10.21
N GLN A 91 -23.71 1.67 10.53
CA GLN A 91 -23.63 0.46 9.71
C GLN A 91 -24.20 0.71 8.31
N LEU A 92 -25.35 1.35 8.17
CA LEU A 92 -25.92 1.69 6.87
C LEU A 92 -24.99 2.60 6.06
N THR A 93 -24.38 3.61 6.68
CA THR A 93 -23.39 4.46 6.02
C THR A 93 -22.17 3.66 5.57
N ARG A 94 -21.67 2.75 6.42
CA ARG A 94 -20.56 1.83 6.08
C ARG A 94 -20.90 0.95 4.88
N TYR A 95 -22.15 0.56 4.76
CA TYR A 95 -22.65 -0.23 3.61
C TYR A 95 -22.89 0.61 2.36
N GLY A 96 -22.60 1.91 2.42
CA GLY A 96 -22.67 2.82 1.27
C GLY A 96 -24.03 3.48 1.08
N VAL A 97 -24.87 3.51 2.09
CA VAL A 97 -26.17 4.20 2.05
C VAL A 97 -26.00 5.67 2.44
N ASP A 98 -26.54 6.58 1.65
CA ASP A 98 -26.58 8.01 1.97
C ASP A 98 -27.74 8.30 2.93
N ILE A 99 -27.43 8.33 4.21
CA ILE A 99 -28.43 8.62 5.26
C ILE A 99 -28.79 10.11 5.37
N SER A 100 -28.03 11.01 4.75
CA SER A 100 -28.22 12.46 4.86
C SER A 100 -29.58 12.92 4.30
N GLY A 101 -30.09 12.24 3.29
CA GLY A 101 -31.39 12.46 2.71
C GLY A 101 -32.57 11.87 3.51
N TYR A 102 -32.30 11.10 4.56
CA TYR A 102 -33.32 10.33 5.31
C TYR A 102 -33.19 10.52 6.83
N PRO A 103 -33.61 11.67 7.38
CA PRO A 103 -33.45 11.98 8.80
C PRO A 103 -34.09 10.96 9.74
N ALA A 104 -35.11 10.24 9.30
CA ALA A 104 -35.79 9.20 10.07
C ALA A 104 -34.85 8.00 10.42
N LEU A 105 -33.85 7.73 9.62
CA LEU A 105 -32.83 6.71 9.92
C LEU A 105 -31.92 7.06 11.11
N SER A 106 -31.82 8.34 11.43
CA SER A 106 -31.01 8.84 12.54
C SER A 106 -31.83 9.04 13.81
N ALA A 107 -33.18 8.90 13.77
CA ALA A 107 -34.05 9.13 14.89
C ALA A 107 -33.92 8.05 15.99
N ASP A 108 -33.58 6.80 15.61
CA ASP A 108 -33.22 5.73 16.54
C ASP A 108 -31.76 5.30 16.26
N ALA A 109 -30.83 5.77 17.11
CA ALA A 109 -29.42 5.49 16.93
C ALA A 109 -29.06 4.01 17.03
N GLN A 110 -29.93 3.18 17.59
CA GLN A 110 -29.69 1.74 17.80
C GLN A 110 -30.39 0.83 16.81
N CYS A 111 -31.43 1.31 16.10
CA CYS A 111 -32.26 0.49 15.21
C CYS A 111 -32.84 1.34 14.08
N ALA A 112 -32.01 1.68 13.10
CA ALA A 112 -32.47 2.31 11.86
C ALA A 112 -33.14 1.24 10.98
N ASP A 113 -34.38 1.51 10.58
CA ASP A 113 -35.12 0.62 9.68
C ASP A 113 -34.76 0.96 8.21
N PRO A 114 -34.11 0.05 7.47
CA PRO A 114 -33.76 0.31 6.09
C PRO A 114 -34.97 0.62 5.18
N GLU A 115 -36.15 0.08 5.51
CA GLU A 115 -37.38 0.23 4.71
C GLU A 115 -38.02 1.62 4.78
N VAL A 116 -37.49 2.50 5.63
CA VAL A 116 -37.85 3.95 5.61
C VAL A 116 -37.43 4.60 4.28
N ILE A 117 -36.41 4.05 3.61
CA ILE A 117 -36.03 4.50 2.28
C ILE A 117 -37.02 3.96 1.26
N PRO A 118 -37.70 4.81 0.45
CA PRO A 118 -38.64 4.34 -0.54
C PRO A 118 -38.02 3.36 -1.54
N GLN A 119 -38.68 2.24 -1.83
CA GLN A 119 -38.24 1.17 -2.71
C GLN A 119 -37.06 0.35 -2.19
N SER A 120 -36.67 0.49 -0.94
CA SER A 120 -35.73 -0.43 -0.32
C SER A 120 -36.42 -1.70 0.18
N THR A 121 -35.64 -2.77 0.28
CA THR A 121 -36.11 -4.03 0.88
C THR A 121 -35.00 -4.60 1.76
N ALA A 122 -35.43 -5.25 2.85
CA ALA A 122 -34.55 -5.98 3.75
C ALA A 122 -35.09 -7.42 3.90
N ASP A 123 -34.46 -8.36 3.22
CA ASP A 123 -34.84 -9.78 3.23
C ASP A 123 -33.82 -10.62 3.99
N PHE A 124 -34.32 -11.42 4.95
CA PHE A 124 -33.51 -12.29 5.79
C PHE A 124 -33.72 -13.75 5.45
N ASP A 125 -32.74 -14.37 4.78
CA ASP A 125 -32.71 -15.81 4.57
C ASP A 125 -32.09 -16.50 5.82
N PHE A 126 -32.96 -17.03 6.67
CA PHE A 126 -32.54 -17.72 7.90
C PHE A 126 -31.71 -18.97 7.62
N ASN A 127 -31.97 -19.72 6.56
CA ASN A 127 -31.23 -20.95 6.25
C ASN A 127 -29.81 -20.69 5.82
N ARG A 128 -29.58 -19.57 5.13
CA ARG A 128 -28.27 -19.13 4.67
C ARG A 128 -27.59 -18.15 5.61
N GLN A 129 -28.28 -17.74 6.68
CA GLN A 129 -27.84 -16.66 7.56
C GLN A 129 -27.41 -15.43 6.75
N GLN A 130 -28.24 -15.04 5.79
CA GLN A 130 -27.96 -13.94 4.88
C GLN A 130 -29.02 -12.85 4.98
N LEU A 131 -28.58 -11.62 5.23
CA LEU A 131 -29.40 -10.42 5.17
C LEU A 131 -29.16 -9.70 3.83
N SER A 132 -30.16 -9.69 2.96
CA SER A 132 -30.10 -9.03 1.65
C SER A 132 -30.80 -7.70 1.72
N LEU A 133 -30.02 -6.62 1.60
CA LEU A 133 -30.51 -5.24 1.54
C LEU A 133 -30.49 -4.76 0.08
N VAL A 134 -31.58 -4.20 -0.37
CA VAL A 134 -31.68 -3.59 -1.70
C VAL A 134 -32.07 -2.14 -1.52
N PHE A 135 -31.28 -1.24 -2.08
CA PHE A 135 -31.50 0.20 -2.05
C PHE A 135 -31.54 0.77 -3.47
N PRO A 136 -32.39 1.76 -3.74
CA PRO A 136 -32.40 2.44 -5.03
C PRO A 136 -31.10 3.23 -5.22
N PRO A 137 -30.63 3.43 -6.47
CA PRO A 137 -29.37 4.14 -6.74
C PRO A 137 -29.27 5.54 -6.13
N GLN A 138 -30.39 6.21 -5.96
CA GLN A 138 -30.43 7.56 -5.38
C GLN A 138 -30.15 7.59 -3.86
N ALA A 139 -30.34 6.46 -3.20
CA ALA A 139 -30.07 6.30 -1.77
C ALA A 139 -28.65 5.76 -1.51
N MET A 140 -27.88 5.51 -2.53
CA MET A 140 -26.51 5.03 -2.42
C MET A 140 -25.52 6.18 -2.56
N LEU A 141 -24.50 6.17 -1.72
CA LEU A 141 -23.36 7.08 -1.89
C LEU A 141 -22.73 6.87 -3.27
N PRO A 142 -22.32 7.94 -3.95
CA PRO A 142 -21.73 7.81 -5.28
C PRO A 142 -20.46 6.95 -5.25
N VAL A 143 -20.39 5.95 -6.11
CA VAL A 143 -19.20 5.13 -6.28
C VAL A 143 -18.16 5.95 -7.03
N LEU A 144 -17.20 6.51 -6.30
CA LEU A 144 -16.09 7.24 -6.87
C LEU A 144 -14.99 6.26 -7.28
N LYS A 145 -14.36 6.46 -8.43
CA LYS A 145 -13.28 5.59 -8.89
C LYS A 145 -12.03 5.78 -8.03
N GLY A 146 -11.57 4.70 -7.39
CA GLY A 146 -10.31 4.67 -6.64
C GLY A 146 -10.29 5.53 -5.38
N ILE A 147 -11.44 5.88 -4.81
CA ILE A 147 -11.57 6.57 -3.53
C ILE A 147 -12.86 6.12 -2.84
N ALA A 148 -12.81 5.98 -1.53
CA ALA A 148 -13.99 5.71 -0.73
C ALA A 148 -14.72 7.02 -0.38
N PRO A 149 -16.03 6.97 -0.07
CA PRO A 149 -16.75 8.11 0.46
C PRO A 149 -16.08 8.70 1.70
N GLU A 150 -16.13 10.03 1.84
CA GLU A 150 -15.47 10.73 2.96
C GLU A 150 -15.96 10.30 4.34
N THR A 151 -17.22 9.89 4.43
CA THR A 151 -17.84 9.39 5.66
C THR A 151 -17.19 8.13 6.21
N LEU A 152 -16.44 7.41 5.36
CA LEU A 152 -15.71 6.20 5.74
C LEU A 152 -14.23 6.47 6.06
N TRP A 153 -13.74 7.68 5.87
CA TRP A 153 -12.34 8.01 6.11
C TRP A 153 -12.02 7.98 7.59
N ASP A 154 -11.06 7.14 7.94
CA ASP A 154 -10.65 6.91 9.33
C ASP A 154 -9.27 7.55 9.58
N ASP A 155 -9.24 8.50 10.50
CA ASP A 155 -7.98 9.12 10.97
C ASP A 155 -7.18 8.19 11.88
N GLY A 156 -7.75 7.04 12.27
CA GLY A 156 -7.09 6.03 13.06
C GLY A 156 -6.89 6.39 14.53
N ILE A 157 -6.05 5.59 15.17
CA ILE A 157 -5.77 5.67 16.62
C ILE A 157 -4.51 6.49 16.90
N PRO A 158 -4.39 7.06 18.13
CA PRO A 158 -3.14 7.62 18.60
C PRO A 158 -2.05 6.54 18.64
N ALA A 159 -0.91 6.84 18.02
CA ALA A 159 0.17 5.87 17.88
C ALA A 159 1.53 6.54 17.79
N LEU A 160 2.54 5.98 18.46
CA LEU A 160 3.94 6.29 18.24
C LEU A 160 4.52 5.21 17.33
N MET A 161 5.21 5.62 16.28
CA MET A 161 5.82 4.72 15.29
C MET A 161 7.33 4.94 15.25
N LEU A 162 8.07 3.88 15.01
CA LEU A 162 9.50 3.95 14.72
C LEU A 162 9.83 2.94 13.63
N GLY A 163 10.08 3.42 12.43
CA GLY A 163 10.69 2.63 11.36
C GLY A 163 12.20 2.71 11.43
N TRP A 164 12.91 1.61 11.14
CA TRP A 164 14.36 1.57 11.04
C TRP A 164 14.83 0.72 9.87
N ASP A 165 15.94 1.14 9.29
CA ASP A 165 16.71 0.39 8.30
C ASP A 165 18.19 0.60 8.63
N ALA A 166 18.87 -0.45 9.02
CA ALA A 166 20.28 -0.43 9.37
C ALA A 166 21.03 -1.44 8.53
N SER A 167 22.14 -1.04 7.94
CA SER A 167 23.02 -1.95 7.20
C SER A 167 24.50 -1.63 7.43
N THR A 168 25.30 -2.66 7.38
CA THR A 168 26.76 -2.55 7.44
C THR A 168 27.37 -3.41 6.34
N GLN A 169 28.46 -2.94 5.81
CA GLN A 169 29.21 -3.62 4.76
C GLN A 169 30.71 -3.50 5.03
N HIS A 170 31.37 -4.62 5.00
CA HIS A 170 32.82 -4.73 5.10
C HIS A 170 33.39 -5.22 3.78
N SER A 171 34.35 -4.50 3.22
CA SER A 171 35.04 -4.85 2.00
C SER A 171 36.54 -4.91 2.24
N GLU A 172 37.18 -6.03 1.91
CA GLU A 172 38.62 -6.23 1.95
C GLU A 172 39.12 -6.52 0.52
N TYR A 173 39.97 -5.65 0.04
CA TYR A 173 40.68 -5.87 -1.22
C TYR A 173 42.08 -6.40 -0.94
N ARG A 174 42.42 -7.53 -1.53
CA ARG A 174 43.70 -8.27 -1.41
C ARG A 174 44.45 -8.21 -2.72
N GLY A 175 45.12 -7.13 -2.96
CA GLY A 175 46.00 -6.93 -4.11
C GLY A 175 47.42 -6.66 -3.64
N PRO A 176 48.23 -6.03 -4.48
CA PRO A 176 49.57 -5.56 -4.08
C PRO A 176 49.54 -4.63 -2.88
N TRP A 177 48.39 -4.01 -2.63
CA TRP A 177 48.07 -3.20 -1.47
C TRP A 177 46.77 -3.71 -0.87
N THR A 178 46.78 -4.14 0.39
CA THR A 178 45.56 -4.50 1.10
C THR A 178 44.81 -3.22 1.51
N TYR A 179 43.58 -3.08 1.06
CA TYR A 179 42.71 -1.99 1.41
C TYR A 179 41.44 -2.53 2.06
N ARG A 180 41.05 -1.96 3.19
CA ARG A 180 39.80 -2.28 3.87
C ARG A 180 38.88 -1.07 3.87
N SER A 181 37.61 -1.31 3.60
CA SER A 181 36.59 -0.29 3.63
C SER A 181 35.37 -0.78 4.38
N ASP A 182 34.99 -0.04 5.39
CA ASP A 182 33.77 -0.25 6.15
C ASP A 182 32.78 0.84 5.79
N SER A 183 31.54 0.47 5.57
CA SER A 183 30.43 1.40 5.42
C SER A 183 29.25 0.96 6.30
N SER A 184 28.65 1.90 6.97
CA SER A 184 27.45 1.67 7.78
C SER A 184 26.41 2.74 7.49
N TYR A 185 25.17 2.33 7.44
CA TYR A 185 24.03 3.16 7.18
C TYR A 185 22.93 2.85 8.21
N VAL A 186 22.33 3.88 8.75
CA VAL A 186 21.15 3.77 9.61
C VAL A 186 20.14 4.83 9.18
N ARG A 187 18.92 4.42 8.94
CA ARG A 187 17.78 5.31 8.72
C ARG A 187 16.78 5.09 9.83
N LEU A 188 16.35 6.18 10.44
CA LEU A 188 15.30 6.19 11.43
C LEU A 188 14.14 7.04 10.94
N GLN A 189 12.92 6.54 11.15
CA GLN A 189 11.68 7.19 10.80
C GLN A 189 10.71 7.20 11.98
N PRO A 190 10.96 8.05 13.02
CA PRO A 190 9.99 8.23 14.07
C PRO A 190 8.76 8.98 13.55
N GLY A 191 7.59 8.59 14.06
CA GLY A 191 6.30 9.18 13.75
C GLY A 191 5.39 9.21 14.97
N LEU A 192 4.49 10.19 15.02
CA LEU A 192 3.46 10.29 16.05
C LEU A 192 2.13 10.67 15.38
N ASN A 193 1.07 9.94 15.71
CA ASN A 193 -0.30 10.23 15.30
C ASN A 193 -1.11 10.70 16.50
N LEU A 194 -1.76 11.85 16.38
CA LEU A 194 -2.69 12.41 17.38
C LEU A 194 -3.93 12.97 16.68
N GLY A 195 -5.02 12.22 16.68
CA GLY A 195 -6.20 12.54 15.87
C GLY A 195 -5.80 12.70 14.38
N PRO A 196 -6.17 13.78 13.70
CA PRO A 196 -5.82 14.01 12.29
C PRO A 196 -4.37 14.48 12.06
N TRP A 197 -3.61 14.75 13.13
CA TRP A 197 -2.22 15.21 13.01
C TRP A 197 -1.23 14.08 12.90
N ARG A 198 -0.25 14.24 12.01
CA ARG A 198 0.84 13.31 11.74
C ARG A 198 2.17 14.05 11.89
N LEU A 199 2.93 13.73 12.94
CA LEU A 199 4.31 14.19 13.08
C LEU A 199 5.22 13.14 12.45
N ARG A 200 6.13 13.55 11.58
CA ARG A 200 7.05 12.67 10.84
C ARG A 200 8.45 13.24 10.83
N ASN A 201 9.41 12.38 11.02
CA ASN A 201 10.83 12.67 10.80
C ASN A 201 11.46 11.55 9.96
N ALA A 202 12.44 11.88 9.16
CA ALA A 202 13.34 10.92 8.54
C ALA A 202 14.78 11.42 8.70
N SER A 203 15.55 10.64 9.42
CA SER A 203 16.96 10.92 9.67
C SER A 203 17.81 9.75 9.21
N THR A 204 18.93 10.04 8.59
CA THR A 204 19.90 9.07 8.13
C THR A 204 21.25 9.32 8.79
N TRP A 205 21.93 8.24 9.12
CA TRP A 205 23.31 8.25 9.56
C TRP A 205 24.14 7.41 8.61
N GLN A 206 25.21 7.98 8.13
CA GLN A 206 26.14 7.31 7.25
C GLN A 206 27.56 7.46 7.77
N LYS A 207 28.31 6.37 7.74
CA LYS A 207 29.71 6.32 8.04
C LYS A 207 30.44 5.50 6.99
N ASN A 208 31.59 5.94 6.54
CA ASN A 208 32.50 5.16 5.71
C ASN A 208 33.93 5.29 6.23
N SER A 209 34.85 4.50 5.70
CA SER A 209 36.24 4.48 6.16
C SER A 209 37.00 5.79 5.95
N SER A 210 36.52 6.66 5.04
CA SER A 210 37.16 7.94 4.70
C SER A 210 36.49 9.14 5.38
N GLN A 211 35.30 8.96 5.96
CA GLN A 211 34.53 10.06 6.55
C GLN A 211 33.93 9.63 7.90
N PRO A 212 33.98 10.52 8.91
CA PRO A 212 33.32 10.27 10.18
C PRO A 212 31.81 10.15 10.00
N GLY A 213 31.14 9.44 10.90
CA GLY A 213 29.71 9.28 10.87
C GLY A 213 28.99 10.62 11.02
N LYS A 214 28.04 10.90 10.14
CA LYS A 214 27.24 12.12 10.14
C LYS A 214 25.74 11.78 10.12
N TRP A 215 24.97 12.42 11.00
CA TRP A 215 23.51 12.44 10.93
C TRP A 215 23.03 13.54 10.00
N GLN A 216 22.05 13.21 9.17
CA GLN A 216 21.35 14.16 8.32
C GLN A 216 19.86 13.93 8.44
N SER A 217 19.11 14.99 8.79
CA SER A 217 17.66 14.95 8.73
C SER A 217 17.20 15.32 7.32
N ALA A 218 16.46 14.43 6.68
CA ALA A 218 15.85 14.72 5.38
C ALA A 218 14.64 15.66 5.56
N TRP A 219 13.79 15.38 6.55
CA TRP A 219 12.65 16.23 6.89
C TRP A 219 12.18 15.99 8.33
N THR A 220 11.51 16.99 8.88
CA THR A 220 10.78 16.92 10.14
C THR A 220 9.57 17.83 10.04
N TYR A 221 8.38 17.25 9.94
CA TYR A 221 7.16 18.02 9.78
C TYR A 221 6.00 17.44 10.55
N ALA A 222 5.02 18.31 10.82
CA ALA A 222 3.67 17.95 11.23
C ALA A 222 2.73 18.19 10.04
N GLU A 223 1.86 17.26 9.74
CA GLU A 223 0.89 17.41 8.67
C GLU A 223 -0.53 17.03 9.11
N ARG A 224 -1.50 17.61 8.43
CA ARG A 224 -2.92 17.31 8.63
C ARG A 224 -3.68 17.42 7.31
N GLY A 225 -4.56 16.44 7.04
CA GLY A 225 -5.55 16.54 5.97
C GLY A 225 -6.65 17.53 6.30
N ILE A 226 -7.08 18.32 5.31
CA ILE A 226 -8.25 19.22 5.37
C ILE A 226 -9.23 18.71 4.32
N ASN A 227 -10.16 17.83 4.74
CA ASN A 227 -11.04 17.09 3.83
C ASN A 227 -11.93 18.02 3.00
N SER A 228 -12.47 19.08 3.60
CA SER A 228 -13.32 20.05 2.91
C SER A 228 -12.62 20.78 1.76
N LEU A 229 -11.31 20.94 1.83
CA LEU A 229 -10.50 21.58 0.80
C LEU A 229 -9.76 20.57 -0.10
N LYS A 230 -9.89 19.26 0.15
CA LYS A 230 -9.11 18.20 -0.50
C LYS A 230 -7.61 18.51 -0.49
N SER A 231 -7.13 18.99 0.66
CA SER A 231 -5.80 19.58 0.80
C SER A 231 -5.12 19.10 2.07
N ARG A 232 -3.81 19.33 2.12
CA ARG A 232 -2.95 19.00 3.25
C ARG A 232 -2.20 20.22 3.73
N LEU A 233 -2.29 20.48 5.03
CA LEU A 233 -1.48 21.47 5.72
C LEU A 233 -0.22 20.78 6.25
N THR A 234 0.94 21.33 5.95
CA THR A 234 2.26 20.83 6.40
C THR A 234 2.99 21.95 7.12
N LEU A 235 3.54 21.66 8.30
CA LEU A 235 4.28 22.59 9.17
C LEU A 235 5.65 21.98 9.49
N GLY A 236 6.73 22.68 9.20
CA GLY A 236 8.10 22.21 9.48
C GLY A 236 8.97 22.09 8.25
N GLU A 237 9.87 21.09 8.24
CA GLU A 237 10.81 20.84 7.16
C GLU A 237 10.17 19.92 6.13
N SER A 238 9.98 20.41 4.92
CA SER A 238 9.35 19.70 3.81
C SER A 238 9.85 20.23 2.48
N TYR A 239 9.19 19.84 1.41
CA TYR A 239 9.48 20.29 0.04
C TYR A 239 8.26 20.97 -0.55
N THR A 240 8.48 22.02 -1.34
CA THR A 240 7.40 22.62 -2.12
C THR A 240 6.89 21.64 -3.17
N THR A 241 5.63 21.78 -3.60
CA THR A 241 5.12 21.03 -4.74
C THR A 241 5.89 21.41 -5.99
N GLY A 242 6.09 20.46 -6.90
CA GLY A 242 6.87 20.70 -8.13
C GLY A 242 6.00 20.73 -9.37
N ASN A 243 4.77 21.23 -9.28
CA ASN A 243 3.84 21.21 -10.43
C ASN A 243 4.20 22.24 -11.49
N VAL A 244 4.60 23.42 -11.06
CA VAL A 244 4.94 24.59 -11.93
C VAL A 244 6.43 24.91 -11.85
N PHE A 245 6.98 25.02 -10.66
CA PHE A 245 8.41 25.20 -10.42
C PHE A 245 9.07 23.88 -10.04
N ASP A 246 10.38 23.86 -9.99
CA ASP A 246 11.12 22.76 -9.40
C ASP A 246 10.87 22.75 -7.88
N SER A 247 10.71 21.55 -7.31
CA SER A 247 10.51 21.38 -5.87
C SER A 247 11.76 21.82 -5.10
N VAL A 248 11.59 22.59 -4.05
CA VAL A 248 12.69 23.08 -3.21
C VAL A 248 12.47 22.71 -1.74
N PRO A 249 13.52 22.31 -1.03
CA PRO A 249 13.44 22.05 0.40
C PRO A 249 13.30 23.37 1.17
N PHE A 250 12.40 23.39 2.14
CA PHE A 250 12.13 24.56 2.97
C PHE A 250 11.74 24.16 4.40
N ARG A 251 11.82 25.09 5.31
CA ARG A 251 11.30 25.00 6.68
C ARG A 251 10.25 26.08 6.87
N GLY A 252 9.00 25.71 7.03
CA GLY A 252 7.92 26.68 7.12
C GLY A 252 6.54 26.05 7.12
N VAL A 253 5.63 26.68 6.41
CA VAL A 253 4.22 26.30 6.30
C VAL A 253 3.87 26.08 4.84
N MET A 254 3.14 25.02 4.53
CA MET A 254 2.61 24.74 3.19
C MET A 254 1.16 24.26 3.30
N LEU A 255 0.31 24.78 2.43
CA LEU A 255 -1.02 24.27 2.16
C LEU A 255 -1.09 23.90 0.68
N ALA A 256 -1.34 22.62 0.37
CA ALA A 256 -1.39 22.12 -0.99
C ALA A 256 -2.52 21.13 -1.20
N SER A 257 -3.05 21.07 -2.41
CA SER A 257 -4.01 20.05 -2.82
C SER A 257 -3.43 18.64 -2.64
N ASP A 258 -4.23 17.72 -2.06
CA ASP A 258 -3.86 16.31 -1.90
C ASP A 258 -4.63 15.44 -2.89
N GLU A 259 -3.95 14.97 -3.91
CA GLU A 259 -4.55 14.15 -4.97
C GLU A 259 -5.05 12.80 -4.49
N ASN A 260 -4.58 12.32 -3.34
CA ASN A 260 -5.10 11.09 -2.75
C ASN A 260 -6.55 11.26 -2.26
N MET A 261 -6.99 12.49 -2.02
CA MET A 261 -8.36 12.82 -1.61
C MET A 261 -9.32 13.02 -2.77
N VAL A 262 -8.87 12.79 -4.01
CA VAL A 262 -9.69 12.93 -5.22
C VAL A 262 -9.76 11.60 -5.98
N PRO A 263 -10.84 11.37 -6.77
CA PRO A 263 -10.99 10.15 -7.56
C PRO A 263 -9.81 9.86 -8.49
N SER A 264 -9.52 8.58 -8.71
CA SER A 264 -8.33 8.15 -9.48
C SER A 264 -8.32 8.64 -10.92
N ASP A 265 -9.47 8.89 -11.50
CA ASP A 265 -9.64 9.45 -12.85
C ASP A 265 -9.31 10.95 -12.93
N GLN A 266 -9.02 11.60 -11.80
CA GLN A 266 -8.62 13.01 -11.69
C GLN A 266 -7.17 13.15 -11.21
N ARG A 267 -6.44 12.04 -10.96
CA ARG A 267 -5.08 12.05 -10.40
C ARG A 267 -4.01 12.11 -11.47
N ASP A 268 -2.87 12.67 -11.09
CA ASP A 268 -1.63 12.62 -11.87
C ASP A 268 -0.83 11.33 -11.56
N PHE A 269 0.16 11.04 -12.40
CA PHE A 269 0.98 9.82 -12.41
C PHE A 269 2.12 9.83 -11.36
N ALA A 270 2.50 8.64 -10.82
CA ALA A 270 3.67 8.46 -9.92
C ALA A 270 4.83 7.73 -10.65
N PRO A 271 6.10 8.15 -10.47
CA PRO A 271 7.25 7.53 -11.15
C PRO A 271 7.70 6.24 -10.48
N VAL A 272 8.29 5.36 -11.30
CA VAL A 272 8.89 4.09 -10.90
C VAL A 272 10.37 4.10 -11.30
N VAL A 273 11.27 3.76 -10.37
CA VAL A 273 12.70 3.59 -10.67
C VAL A 273 12.94 2.15 -11.11
N ARG A 274 13.36 1.98 -12.36
CA ARG A 274 13.74 0.69 -12.93
C ARG A 274 15.21 0.72 -13.34
N GLY A 275 15.88 -0.41 -13.10
CA GLY A 275 17.29 -0.55 -13.46
C GLY A 275 17.71 -2.01 -13.51
N ILE A 276 19.00 -2.22 -13.75
CA ILE A 276 19.62 -3.54 -13.81
C ILE A 276 20.82 -3.52 -12.89
N ALA A 277 20.81 -4.40 -11.92
CA ALA A 277 21.99 -4.73 -11.15
C ALA A 277 22.77 -5.84 -11.86
N ARG A 278 24.03 -5.62 -12.14
CA ARG A 278 24.89 -6.63 -12.79
C ARG A 278 25.32 -7.72 -11.82
N THR A 279 25.38 -7.35 -10.56
CA THR A 279 25.64 -8.23 -9.43
C THR A 279 24.60 -7.93 -8.37
N GLN A 280 24.67 -8.60 -7.24
CA GLN A 280 24.00 -8.06 -6.07
C GLN A 280 24.52 -6.64 -5.80
N ALA A 281 23.63 -5.67 -5.76
CA ALA A 281 23.99 -4.28 -5.69
C ALA A 281 23.20 -3.55 -4.61
N ARG A 282 23.82 -2.52 -4.03
CA ARG A 282 23.11 -1.54 -3.23
C ARG A 282 22.66 -0.40 -4.13
N VAL A 283 21.36 -0.19 -4.21
CA VAL A 283 20.76 0.90 -4.98
C VAL A 283 20.44 2.05 -4.03
N GLU A 284 21.13 3.17 -4.23
CA GLU A 284 20.84 4.44 -3.54
C GLU A 284 20.07 5.35 -4.48
N VAL A 285 18.92 5.84 -4.01
CA VAL A 285 18.13 6.84 -4.72
C VAL A 285 18.21 8.15 -3.95
N LYS A 286 18.73 9.18 -4.60
CA LYS A 286 18.81 10.54 -4.05
C LYS A 286 17.92 11.48 -4.83
N GLN A 287 17.29 12.42 -4.13
CA GLN A 287 16.55 13.51 -4.72
C GLN A 287 16.97 14.82 -4.04
N ASN A 288 17.26 15.83 -4.82
CA ASN A 288 17.69 17.14 -4.29
C ASN A 288 18.83 17.05 -3.27
N GLY A 289 19.77 16.11 -3.44
CA GLY A 289 20.90 15.89 -2.55
C GLY A 289 20.62 15.02 -1.32
N TYR A 290 19.37 14.68 -1.03
CA TYR A 290 18.99 13.82 0.10
C TYR A 290 18.80 12.37 -0.34
N THR A 291 19.33 11.42 0.43
CA THR A 291 19.10 10.00 0.20
C THR A 291 17.66 9.63 0.59
N MET A 292 16.89 9.24 -0.40
CA MET A 292 15.49 8.85 -0.25
C MET A 292 15.36 7.42 0.24
N THR A 293 16.10 6.52 -0.41
CA THR A 293 16.15 5.11 -0.05
C THR A 293 17.50 4.52 -0.40
N SER A 294 17.88 3.49 0.32
CA SER A 294 19.05 2.66 0.02
C SER A 294 18.65 1.21 0.26
N THR A 295 18.54 0.45 -0.81
CA THR A 295 18.10 -0.94 -0.77
C THR A 295 19.09 -1.85 -1.47
N THR A 296 19.23 -3.07 -0.99
CA THR A 296 20.04 -4.09 -1.66
C THR A 296 19.15 -4.91 -2.56
N VAL A 297 19.53 -5.03 -3.82
CA VAL A 297 18.81 -5.79 -4.84
C VAL A 297 19.67 -6.96 -5.33
N PRO A 298 19.08 -8.09 -5.68
CA PRO A 298 19.80 -9.18 -6.33
C PRO A 298 20.26 -8.78 -7.73
N ALA A 299 21.19 -9.54 -8.33
CA ALA A 299 21.54 -9.33 -9.72
C ALA A 299 20.35 -9.58 -10.64
N GLY A 300 20.20 -8.74 -11.66
CA GLY A 300 19.06 -8.75 -12.58
C GLY A 300 18.29 -7.44 -12.63
N PRO A 301 17.17 -7.43 -13.32
CA PRO A 301 16.31 -6.27 -13.37
C PRO A 301 15.67 -5.99 -11.98
N PHE A 302 15.65 -4.74 -11.58
CA PHE A 302 14.99 -4.31 -10.35
C PHE A 302 13.98 -3.19 -10.63
N GLU A 303 12.96 -3.12 -9.78
CA GLU A 303 11.93 -2.10 -9.79
C GLU A 303 11.71 -1.58 -8.36
N ILE A 304 11.80 -0.26 -8.18
CA ILE A 304 11.54 0.42 -6.91
C ILE A 304 10.33 1.34 -7.12
N ASN A 305 9.20 0.96 -6.58
CA ASN A 305 7.90 1.65 -6.68
C ASN A 305 7.55 2.36 -5.37
N ASP A 306 8.22 2.02 -4.28
CA ASP A 306 7.97 2.54 -2.94
C ASP A 306 8.99 3.64 -2.61
N LEU A 307 8.98 4.68 -3.43
CA LEU A 307 9.73 5.88 -3.12
C LEU A 307 8.86 6.78 -2.24
N PRO A 308 9.36 7.20 -1.07
CA PRO A 308 8.66 8.20 -0.28
C PRO A 308 8.42 9.42 -1.17
N SER A 309 7.16 9.82 -1.33
CA SER A 309 6.81 10.98 -2.14
C SER A 309 7.29 12.24 -1.45
N VAL A 310 8.50 12.66 -1.77
CA VAL A 310 9.09 13.88 -1.28
C VAL A 310 9.22 14.84 -2.45
N GLY A 311 8.25 15.71 -2.58
CA GLY A 311 8.22 16.71 -3.64
C GLY A 311 8.04 16.14 -5.05
N SER A 312 7.24 16.77 -5.84
CA SER A 312 6.85 16.29 -7.17
C SER A 312 7.73 16.81 -8.30
N ASN A 313 8.97 17.22 -8.08
CA ASN A 313 9.94 17.54 -9.13
C ASN A 313 11.36 17.57 -8.58
N GLY A 314 12.20 16.91 -9.23
CA GLY A 314 13.62 16.78 -8.95
C GLY A 314 14.08 15.43 -9.40
N ASP A 315 15.07 15.40 -10.28
CA ASP A 315 15.59 14.14 -10.80
C ASP A 315 16.00 13.21 -9.69
N LEU A 316 15.63 11.97 -9.83
CA LEU A 316 16.12 10.91 -8.98
C LEU A 316 17.50 10.49 -9.46
N GLN A 317 18.52 10.79 -8.68
CA GLN A 317 19.88 10.31 -8.93
C GLN A 317 19.96 8.89 -8.36
N VAL A 318 20.06 7.92 -9.24
CA VAL A 318 20.17 6.51 -8.87
C VAL A 318 21.62 6.09 -8.99
N THR A 319 22.17 5.61 -7.89
CA THR A 319 23.51 5.04 -7.82
C THR A 319 23.37 3.55 -7.50
N VAL A 320 23.78 2.70 -8.42
CA VAL A 320 23.88 1.26 -8.24
C VAL A 320 25.32 0.93 -7.86
N LEU A 321 25.53 0.56 -6.61
CA LEU A 321 26.83 0.12 -6.09
C LEU A 321 26.88 -1.40 -6.18
N GLU A 322 27.57 -1.89 -7.15
CA GLU A 322 27.71 -3.31 -7.41
C GLU A 322 28.61 -3.98 -6.36
N SER A 323 28.45 -5.29 -6.17
CA SER A 323 29.27 -6.04 -5.21
C SER A 323 30.76 -6.08 -5.59
N ASP A 324 31.09 -5.88 -6.87
CA ASP A 324 32.47 -5.79 -7.35
C ASP A 324 33.08 -4.39 -7.14
N GLY A 325 32.41 -3.50 -6.41
CA GLY A 325 32.83 -2.11 -6.16
C GLY A 325 32.63 -1.18 -7.34
N SER A 326 32.16 -1.68 -8.48
CA SER A 326 31.83 -0.80 -9.61
C SER A 326 30.56 -0.01 -9.32
N ARG A 327 30.52 1.21 -9.84
CA ARG A 327 29.42 2.14 -9.63
C ARG A 327 28.77 2.44 -10.98
N GLN A 328 27.43 2.32 -11.01
CA GLN A 328 26.64 2.77 -12.13
C GLN A 328 25.74 3.91 -11.64
N GLU A 329 25.84 5.06 -12.28
CA GLU A 329 25.02 6.22 -11.95
C GLU A 329 24.14 6.57 -13.14
N PHE A 330 22.85 6.74 -12.89
CA PHE A 330 21.92 7.23 -13.89
C PHE A 330 20.87 8.10 -13.22
N THR A 331 20.29 8.97 -14.02
CA THR A 331 19.25 9.87 -13.56
C THR A 331 17.92 9.36 -14.09
N VAL A 332 16.97 9.15 -13.20
CA VAL A 332 15.57 8.93 -13.57
C VAL A 332 14.89 10.29 -13.52
N PRO A 333 14.52 10.85 -14.66
CA PRO A 333 13.86 12.14 -14.67
C PRO A 333 12.49 11.98 -13.97
N TYR A 334 12.31 12.73 -12.89
CA TYR A 334 11.01 12.88 -12.26
C TYR A 334 10.24 13.96 -12.99
N ASN A 335 9.76 13.63 -14.16
CA ASN A 335 8.99 14.58 -14.95
C ASN A 335 7.52 14.45 -14.61
N VAL A 336 6.93 15.55 -14.23
CA VAL A 336 5.47 15.66 -14.12
C VAL A 336 4.87 15.50 -15.53
N PRO A 337 3.83 14.68 -15.71
CA PRO A 337 3.10 14.58 -16.97
C PRO A 337 2.62 15.94 -17.46
N ALA A 338 2.17 16.02 -18.71
CA ALA A 338 1.51 17.23 -19.21
C ALA A 338 0.39 17.65 -18.25
N VAL A 339 0.40 18.91 -17.82
CA VAL A 339 -0.62 19.43 -16.89
C VAL A 339 -1.94 19.55 -17.62
N ALA A 340 -2.84 18.61 -17.37
CA ALA A 340 -4.15 18.56 -17.98
C ALA A 340 -5.19 18.13 -16.94
N LEU A 341 -5.93 19.11 -16.45
CA LEU A 341 -6.94 18.92 -15.39
C LEU A 341 -8.34 18.86 -16.00
N ARG A 342 -9.24 18.11 -15.39
CA ARG A 342 -10.64 18.11 -15.74
C ARG A 342 -11.30 19.45 -15.44
N ARG A 343 -12.31 19.80 -16.23
CA ARG A 343 -13.08 21.04 -16.07
C ARG A 343 -13.56 21.22 -14.63
N GLY A 344 -13.26 22.40 -14.05
CA GLY A 344 -13.67 22.78 -12.69
C GLY A 344 -12.76 22.26 -11.59
N TYR A 345 -11.79 21.42 -11.89
CA TYR A 345 -10.84 20.97 -10.88
C TYR A 345 -9.76 22.03 -10.63
N LEU A 346 -9.53 22.34 -9.35
CA LEU A 346 -8.54 23.30 -8.88
C LEU A 346 -7.45 22.58 -8.11
N LYS A 347 -6.22 22.71 -8.58
CA LYS A 347 -5.00 22.25 -7.90
C LYS A 347 -4.17 23.46 -7.51
N TYR A 348 -3.75 23.53 -6.27
CA TYR A 348 -3.00 24.67 -5.75
C TYR A 348 -1.96 24.27 -4.70
N SER A 349 -0.96 25.12 -4.52
CA SER A 349 0.02 25.00 -3.46
C SER A 349 0.51 26.38 -3.06
N VAL A 350 0.53 26.66 -1.77
CA VAL A 350 1.13 27.87 -1.19
C VAL A 350 2.07 27.45 -0.07
N ALA A 351 3.34 27.85 -0.20
CA ALA A 351 4.39 27.55 0.78
C ALA A 351 5.14 28.82 1.15
N GLY A 352 5.51 28.96 2.41
CA GLY A 352 6.33 30.07 2.89
C GLY A 352 7.18 29.64 4.08
N GLY A 353 8.42 30.13 4.12
CA GLY A 353 9.36 29.77 5.19
C GLY A 353 10.79 30.15 4.84
N GLN A 354 11.73 29.32 5.27
CA GLN A 354 13.15 29.47 5.01
C GLN A 354 13.65 28.36 4.08
N TYR A 355 14.51 28.70 3.13
CA TYR A 355 15.20 27.75 2.29
C TYR A 355 16.12 26.87 3.13
N ARG A 356 16.17 25.58 2.80
CA ARG A 356 16.98 24.59 3.50
C ARG A 356 17.81 23.80 2.50
N SER A 357 19.06 24.16 2.34
CA SER A 357 19.99 23.42 1.47
C SER A 357 20.36 22.06 2.05
N SER A 358 20.67 21.11 1.18
CA SER A 358 21.32 19.83 1.54
C SER A 358 22.83 20.02 1.79
N LEU A 359 23.38 21.13 1.36
CA LEU A 359 24.79 21.50 1.59
C LEU A 359 24.93 22.17 2.97
N ASP A 360 26.04 21.88 3.63
CA ASP A 360 26.36 22.56 4.89
C ASP A 360 26.72 24.02 4.63
N ASN A 361 26.33 24.89 5.56
CA ASN A 361 26.76 26.30 5.60
C ASN A 361 26.25 27.19 4.45
N VAL A 362 25.16 26.81 3.79
CA VAL A 362 24.42 27.71 2.91
C VAL A 362 23.60 28.69 3.76
N GLU A 363 23.60 29.95 3.40
CA GLU A 363 22.86 31.00 4.09
C GLU A 363 21.35 30.69 4.06
N THR A 364 20.70 30.94 5.20
CA THR A 364 19.24 30.78 5.28
C THR A 364 18.57 31.97 4.63
N ALA A 365 17.77 31.73 3.61
CA ALA A 365 17.02 32.78 2.91
C ALA A 365 15.51 32.57 3.07
N PRO A 366 14.71 33.63 3.27
CA PRO A 366 13.26 33.50 3.22
C PRO A 366 12.83 33.07 1.82
N VAL A 367 11.86 32.13 1.76
CA VAL A 367 11.31 31.62 0.50
C VAL A 367 9.80 31.62 0.56
N MET A 368 9.17 32.02 -0.54
CA MET A 368 7.74 31.89 -0.77
C MET A 368 7.51 31.29 -2.16
N SER A 369 6.56 30.34 -2.25
CA SER A 369 6.14 29.73 -3.51
C SER A 369 4.63 29.61 -3.52
N ALA A 370 3.98 30.03 -4.61
CA ALA A 370 2.55 29.86 -4.83
C ALA A 370 2.32 29.35 -6.25
N GLU A 371 1.57 28.25 -6.35
CA GLU A 371 1.25 27.59 -7.62
C GLU A 371 -0.25 27.37 -7.71
N LEU A 372 -0.80 27.50 -8.91
CA LEU A 372 -2.23 27.29 -9.20
C LEU A 372 -2.36 26.62 -10.57
N ALA A 373 -3.26 25.66 -10.67
CA ALA A 373 -3.72 25.08 -11.93
C ALA A 373 -5.22 24.89 -11.89
N TYR A 374 -5.92 25.25 -12.96
CA TYR A 374 -7.39 25.18 -13.04
C TYR A 374 -7.85 24.61 -14.38
N GLY A 375 -8.75 23.63 -14.34
CA GLY A 375 -9.38 23.03 -15.51
C GLY A 375 -10.47 23.93 -16.09
N LEU A 376 -10.20 24.47 -17.26
CA LEU A 376 -11.08 25.36 -18.02
C LEU A 376 -12.05 24.55 -18.92
N PRO A 377 -13.09 25.19 -19.51
CA PRO A 377 -13.87 24.60 -20.61
C PRO A 377 -12.97 24.17 -21.79
N TRP A 378 -13.50 23.31 -22.68
CA TRP A 378 -12.84 22.80 -23.90
C TRP A 378 -11.58 21.98 -23.64
N ASN A 379 -11.52 21.28 -22.48
CA ASN A 379 -10.38 20.46 -22.07
C ASN A 379 -9.05 21.23 -21.94
N LEU A 380 -9.13 22.53 -21.73
CA LEU A 380 -7.98 23.39 -21.46
C LEU A 380 -7.67 23.41 -19.96
N THR A 381 -6.40 23.63 -19.63
CA THR A 381 -5.94 23.87 -18.27
C THR A 381 -5.04 25.10 -18.27
N GLY A 382 -5.42 26.12 -17.50
CA GLY A 382 -4.52 27.25 -17.22
C GLY A 382 -3.75 26.97 -15.94
N TYR A 383 -2.44 27.20 -15.97
CA TYR A 383 -1.63 27.05 -14.74
C TYR A 383 -0.52 28.08 -14.70
N GLY A 384 -0.02 28.36 -13.49
CA GLY A 384 1.07 29.28 -13.27
C GLY A 384 1.41 29.43 -11.81
N GLY A 385 2.38 30.32 -11.52
CA GLY A 385 2.79 30.53 -10.13
C GLY A 385 3.85 31.61 -10.03
N VAL A 386 4.18 31.91 -8.77
CA VAL A 386 5.25 32.83 -8.39
C VAL A 386 6.13 32.18 -7.34
N GLN A 387 7.44 32.44 -7.43
CA GLN A 387 8.41 31.94 -6.47
C GLN A 387 9.41 33.08 -6.17
N THR A 388 9.64 33.34 -4.90
CA THR A 388 10.53 34.43 -4.49
C THR A 388 11.37 34.04 -3.29
N ALA A 389 12.60 34.54 -3.30
CA ALA A 389 13.55 34.48 -2.20
C ALA A 389 14.41 35.74 -2.21
N GLU A 390 15.32 35.92 -1.26
CA GLU A 390 16.18 37.10 -1.14
C GLU A 390 16.98 37.40 -2.40
N HIS A 391 17.51 36.37 -3.06
CA HIS A 391 18.34 36.47 -4.28
C HIS A 391 17.67 35.86 -5.50
N TYR A 392 16.35 35.66 -5.46
CA TYR A 392 15.62 34.97 -6.51
C TYR A 392 14.18 35.45 -6.64
N GLN A 393 13.71 35.66 -7.85
CA GLN A 393 12.32 35.95 -8.17
C GLN A 393 11.96 35.26 -9.50
N ALA A 394 10.85 34.57 -9.53
CA ALA A 394 10.36 33.90 -10.74
C ALA A 394 8.86 33.95 -10.84
N GLY A 395 8.37 34.05 -12.07
CA GLY A 395 6.96 33.90 -12.42
C GLY A 395 6.84 32.91 -13.57
N SER A 396 5.83 32.08 -13.52
CA SER A 396 5.54 31.05 -14.54
C SER A 396 4.09 31.11 -14.97
N ALA A 397 3.83 30.89 -16.26
CA ALA A 397 2.50 30.72 -16.80
C ALA A 397 2.53 29.64 -17.88
N GLY A 398 1.45 28.85 -17.96
CA GLY A 398 1.35 27.75 -18.90
C GLY A 398 -0.08 27.40 -19.24
N LEU A 399 -0.21 26.67 -20.34
CA LEU A 399 -1.46 26.13 -20.83
C LEU A 399 -1.29 24.63 -21.12
N GLY A 400 -2.28 23.85 -20.72
CA GLY A 400 -2.41 22.46 -21.04
C GLY A 400 -3.69 22.18 -21.80
N ILE A 401 -3.70 21.14 -22.62
CA ILE A 401 -4.87 20.70 -23.38
C ILE A 401 -4.93 19.17 -23.39
N MET A 402 -6.14 18.64 -23.15
CA MET A 402 -6.46 17.24 -23.39
C MET A 402 -7.00 17.05 -24.80
N LEU A 403 -6.35 16.22 -25.60
CA LEU A 403 -6.68 15.93 -27.01
C LEU A 403 -7.42 14.59 -27.17
N GLY A 404 -8.05 14.09 -26.10
CA GLY A 404 -8.74 12.81 -26.11
C GLY A 404 -7.80 11.64 -26.38
N ALA A 405 -8.04 10.83 -27.40
CA ALA A 405 -7.19 9.69 -27.78
C ALA A 405 -5.73 10.07 -28.13
N TRP A 406 -5.46 11.36 -28.41
CA TRP A 406 -4.11 11.87 -28.68
C TRP A 406 -3.36 12.31 -27.41
N GLY A 407 -3.93 12.07 -26.23
CA GLY A 407 -3.30 12.36 -24.94
C GLY A 407 -3.37 13.82 -24.52
N ALA A 408 -2.36 14.29 -23.80
CA ALA A 408 -2.28 15.62 -23.25
C ALA A 408 -0.97 16.31 -23.64
N VAL A 409 -1.05 17.61 -23.92
CA VAL A 409 0.09 18.49 -24.19
C VAL A 409 0.04 19.65 -23.22
N SER A 410 1.18 20.07 -22.69
CA SER A 410 1.28 21.32 -21.97
C SER A 410 2.55 22.09 -22.33
N VAL A 411 2.42 23.42 -22.35
CA VAL A 411 3.52 24.36 -22.61
C VAL A 411 3.52 25.40 -21.52
N ASP A 412 4.66 25.69 -20.95
CA ASP A 412 4.84 26.77 -19.98
C ASP A 412 6.13 27.55 -20.21
N MET A 413 6.10 28.78 -19.75
CA MET A 413 7.23 29.67 -19.73
C MET A 413 7.46 30.17 -18.29
N THR A 414 8.69 30.07 -17.82
CA THR A 414 9.12 30.64 -16.54
C THR A 414 10.13 31.76 -16.81
N GLN A 415 9.80 32.95 -16.32
CA GLN A 415 10.76 34.09 -16.28
C GLN A 415 11.36 34.11 -14.87
N ALA A 416 12.68 34.03 -14.77
CA ALA A 416 13.42 34.14 -13.52
C ALA A 416 14.39 35.32 -13.53
N ARG A 417 14.53 35.92 -12.36
CA ARG A 417 15.57 36.88 -12.04
C ARG A 417 16.36 36.36 -10.85
N SER A 418 17.63 36.11 -11.01
CA SER A 418 18.48 35.46 -10.02
C SER A 418 19.81 36.18 -9.84
N GLN A 419 20.28 36.17 -8.58
CA GLN A 419 21.60 36.72 -8.24
C GLN A 419 22.42 35.61 -7.57
N ARG A 420 23.44 35.13 -8.24
CA ARG A 420 24.42 34.20 -7.66
C ARG A 420 25.45 34.97 -6.85
N TYR A 421 26.10 34.32 -5.89
CA TYR A 421 27.14 34.94 -5.08
C TYR A 421 28.21 35.60 -5.96
N ALA A 422 28.60 36.83 -5.63
CA ALA A 422 29.57 37.65 -6.37
C ALA A 422 29.23 37.92 -7.86
N GLN A 423 27.95 37.83 -8.25
CA GLN A 423 27.47 38.17 -9.59
C GLN A 423 26.32 39.16 -9.51
N ASP A 424 26.14 39.94 -10.58
CA ASP A 424 25.00 40.80 -10.73
C ASP A 424 23.72 40.04 -10.99
N TRP A 425 22.57 40.68 -10.79
CA TRP A 425 21.26 40.13 -11.12
C TRP A 425 21.20 39.81 -12.61
N GLN A 426 20.80 38.58 -12.90
CA GLN A 426 20.61 38.04 -14.25
C GLN A 426 19.15 37.68 -14.47
N ASN A 427 18.68 37.97 -15.70
CA ASN A 427 17.32 37.59 -16.13
C ASN A 427 17.42 36.44 -17.13
N GLY A 428 16.58 35.48 -16.98
CA GLY A 428 16.52 34.36 -17.88
C GLY A 428 15.11 33.75 -18.01
N GLN A 429 14.93 32.98 -19.06
CA GLN A 429 13.66 32.31 -19.37
C GLN A 429 13.88 30.82 -19.51
N ARG A 430 12.92 30.05 -19.09
CA ARG A 430 12.83 28.61 -19.33
C ARG A 430 11.50 28.31 -20.00
N TRP A 431 11.54 27.55 -21.08
CA TRP A 431 10.38 27.04 -21.79
C TRP A 431 10.33 25.53 -21.61
N ARG A 432 9.14 25.00 -21.31
CA ARG A 432 8.90 23.56 -21.20
C ARG A 432 7.75 23.16 -22.09
N LEU A 433 7.96 22.10 -22.86
CA LEU A 433 6.93 21.39 -23.60
C LEU A 433 6.82 19.98 -23.02
N ARG A 434 5.62 19.55 -22.66
CA ARG A 434 5.36 18.21 -22.12
C ARG A 434 4.24 17.56 -22.92
N TYR A 435 4.41 16.26 -23.18
CA TYR A 435 3.41 15.42 -23.83
C TYR A 435 3.27 14.12 -23.07
N SER A 436 2.05 13.67 -22.86
CA SER A 436 1.73 12.37 -22.26
C SER A 436 0.51 11.75 -22.94
N ASN A 437 0.58 10.45 -23.18
CA ASN A 437 -0.51 9.68 -23.76
C ASN A 437 -0.49 8.23 -23.30
N THR A 438 -1.66 7.62 -23.16
CA THR A 438 -1.83 6.18 -23.02
C THR A 438 -2.85 5.73 -24.05
N LEU A 439 -2.38 5.00 -25.05
CA LEU A 439 -3.21 4.51 -26.15
C LEU A 439 -4.06 3.31 -25.70
N ASP A 440 -5.14 3.05 -26.42
CA ASP A 440 -6.03 1.89 -26.18
C ASP A 440 -5.30 0.55 -26.32
N THR A 441 -4.18 0.51 -27.06
CA THR A 441 -3.27 -0.64 -27.16
C THR A 441 -2.48 -0.91 -25.88
N GLY A 442 -2.63 -0.07 -24.85
CA GLY A 442 -1.83 -0.08 -23.64
C GLY A 442 -0.46 0.58 -23.80
N THR A 443 -0.12 1.08 -24.99
CA THR A 443 1.12 1.86 -25.18
C THR A 443 1.05 3.12 -24.33
N SER A 444 1.97 3.27 -23.41
CA SER A 444 2.13 4.47 -22.60
C SER A 444 3.36 5.24 -23.08
N LEU A 445 3.13 6.39 -23.69
CA LEU A 445 4.11 7.44 -23.88
C LEU A 445 3.94 8.40 -22.71
N SER A 446 4.45 7.98 -21.57
CA SER A 446 4.09 8.64 -20.34
C SER A 446 4.75 10.00 -20.17
N MET A 447 5.88 10.26 -20.85
CA MET A 447 6.62 11.51 -20.65
C MET A 447 7.53 11.79 -21.84
N ALA A 448 7.16 12.80 -22.63
CA ALA A 448 8.08 13.49 -23.50
C ALA A 448 8.17 14.92 -22.97
N SER A 449 9.35 15.35 -22.57
CA SER A 449 9.58 16.68 -22.05
C SER A 449 10.78 17.29 -22.76
N GLU A 450 10.61 18.52 -23.18
CA GLU A 450 11.70 19.34 -23.70
C GLU A 450 11.73 20.66 -22.94
N GLU A 451 12.86 20.93 -22.32
CA GLU A 451 13.11 22.15 -21.58
C GLU A 451 14.25 22.90 -22.26
N TYR A 452 14.03 24.18 -22.53
CA TYR A 452 15.02 25.10 -23.04
C TYR A 452 15.16 26.28 -22.09
N ALA A 453 16.37 26.56 -21.65
CA ALA A 453 16.67 27.69 -20.78
C ALA A 453 17.68 28.63 -21.44
N THR A 454 17.47 29.94 -21.32
CA THR A 454 18.43 30.95 -21.75
C THR A 454 19.61 30.99 -20.79
N GLU A 455 20.72 31.58 -21.23
CA GLU A 455 21.97 31.62 -20.45
C GLU A 455 21.83 32.33 -19.09
N GLY A 456 20.95 33.31 -18.97
CA GLY A 456 20.68 34.03 -17.72
C GLY A 456 19.73 33.31 -16.76
N TYR A 457 19.15 32.17 -17.16
CA TYR A 457 18.23 31.44 -16.31
C TYR A 457 19.00 30.70 -15.21
N GLY A 458 18.48 30.75 -13.97
CA GLY A 458 18.91 29.94 -12.84
C GLY A 458 17.69 29.50 -12.04
N GLY A 459 17.66 28.26 -11.52
CA GLY A 459 16.68 27.77 -10.60
C GLY A 459 16.90 28.34 -9.19
N LEU A 460 15.88 28.25 -8.31
CA LEU A 460 15.97 28.78 -6.94
C LEU A 460 17.10 28.10 -6.15
N SER A 461 17.12 26.78 -6.08
CA SER A 461 18.16 26.03 -5.36
C SER A 461 19.55 26.28 -5.96
N GLU A 462 19.66 26.27 -7.31
CA GLU A 462 20.92 26.58 -7.99
C GLU A 462 21.46 27.97 -7.66
N THR A 463 20.59 28.94 -7.39
CA THR A 463 20.94 30.28 -7.02
C THR A 463 21.35 30.38 -5.55
N LEU A 464 20.50 29.91 -4.65
CA LEU A 464 20.73 30.05 -3.22
C LEU A 464 21.89 29.19 -2.71
N ASP A 465 22.16 28.03 -3.30
CA ASP A 465 23.29 27.18 -2.93
C ASP A 465 24.65 27.81 -3.23
N THR A 466 24.69 28.89 -4.00
CA THR A 466 25.93 29.66 -4.18
C THR A 466 26.23 30.64 -3.02
N TRP A 467 25.25 30.93 -2.16
CA TRP A 467 25.37 31.82 -1.02
C TRP A 467 25.79 31.05 0.22
N CYS A 468 27.08 30.98 0.44
CA CYS A 468 27.69 30.26 1.55
C CYS A 468 28.44 31.19 2.50
N ASP A 469 28.46 30.86 3.80
CA ASP A 469 29.25 31.57 4.79
C ASP A 469 30.76 31.43 4.49
N SER A 470 31.45 32.54 4.47
CA SER A 470 32.84 32.67 4.04
C SER A 470 33.85 31.91 4.95
N HIS A 471 33.43 31.55 6.16
CA HIS A 471 34.34 30.95 7.16
C HIS A 471 34.35 29.43 7.16
N SER A 472 33.46 28.78 6.43
CA SER A 472 33.18 27.37 6.60
C SER A 472 33.58 26.45 5.46
N GLY A 473 34.39 26.89 4.53
CA GLY A 473 34.96 26.00 3.51
C GLY A 473 33.92 25.41 2.55
N CYS A 474 32.84 26.15 2.30
CA CYS A 474 32.00 25.86 1.16
C CYS A 474 32.91 25.78 -0.06
N ASP A 475 32.93 24.64 -0.69
CA ASP A 475 33.69 24.41 -1.88
C ASP A 475 33.04 25.26 -3.01
N ARG A 476 33.29 26.59 -2.99
CA ARG A 476 32.75 27.55 -3.94
C ARG A 476 33.07 27.19 -5.38
N TYR A 477 33.96 26.26 -5.58
CA TYR A 477 34.36 25.64 -6.83
C TYR A 477 33.83 24.22 -7.03
N GLY A 478 33.17 23.64 -6.02
CA GLY A 478 32.60 22.33 -6.11
C GLY A 478 31.48 22.28 -7.12
N SER A 479 31.66 21.48 -8.09
CA SER A 479 30.77 20.78 -9.03
C SER A 479 29.61 21.53 -9.71
N TYR A 480 29.02 22.55 -9.09
CA TYR A 480 27.84 23.26 -9.62
C TYR A 480 28.09 24.71 -10.10
N SER A 481 29.24 25.23 -9.86
CA SER A 481 29.50 26.68 -10.01
C SER A 481 29.63 27.22 -11.42
N GLY A 482 29.29 26.49 -12.45
CA GLY A 482 29.45 27.04 -13.83
C GLY A 482 28.55 26.43 -14.88
N LEU A 483 27.88 25.32 -14.58
CA LEU A 483 27.09 24.60 -15.57
C LEU A 483 25.64 25.09 -15.57
N ARG A 484 25.29 25.99 -16.51
CA ARG A 484 23.90 26.41 -16.71
C ARG A 484 23.25 25.52 -17.76
N GLN A 485 22.16 24.89 -17.38
CA GLN A 485 21.39 24.06 -18.30
C GLN A 485 20.88 24.87 -19.47
N ARG A 486 21.13 24.38 -20.66
CA ARG A 486 20.63 24.96 -21.92
C ARG A 486 19.41 24.24 -22.43
N ASN A 487 19.52 22.92 -22.57
CA ASN A 487 18.44 22.10 -23.09
C ASN A 487 18.43 20.79 -22.32
N ARG A 488 17.21 20.28 -22.07
CA ARG A 488 16.97 18.97 -21.51
C ARG A 488 15.80 18.34 -22.23
N THR A 489 16.05 17.22 -22.86
CA THR A 489 15.03 16.38 -23.49
C THR A 489 14.95 15.06 -22.74
N SER A 490 13.73 14.60 -22.44
CA SER A 490 13.51 13.29 -21.87
C SER A 490 12.33 12.58 -22.54
N VAL A 491 12.43 11.26 -22.67
CA VAL A 491 11.37 10.44 -23.27
C VAL A 491 11.28 9.12 -22.51
N TYR A 492 10.05 8.65 -22.30
CA TYR A 492 9.77 7.33 -21.78
C TYR A 492 8.58 6.72 -22.51
N ILE A 493 8.77 5.53 -23.04
CA ILE A 493 7.75 4.77 -23.77
C ILE A 493 7.68 3.37 -23.16
N SER A 494 6.48 2.89 -22.89
CA SER A 494 6.22 1.51 -22.47
C SER A 494 5.11 0.91 -23.32
N GLN A 495 5.39 -0.25 -23.90
CA GLN A 495 4.48 -0.98 -24.78
C GLN A 495 4.26 -2.39 -24.23
N PRO A 496 3.09 -2.70 -23.68
CA PRO A 496 2.71 -4.09 -23.44
C PRO A 496 2.41 -4.78 -24.76
N LEU A 497 3.00 -5.95 -24.95
CA LEU A 497 2.85 -6.77 -26.16
C LEU A 497 1.94 -7.98 -25.91
N GLY A 498 1.06 -7.91 -24.91
CA GLY A 498 0.19 -9.00 -24.48
C GLY A 498 1.00 -10.22 -24.03
N GLY A 499 0.67 -11.39 -24.52
CA GLY A 499 1.39 -12.64 -24.21
C GLY A 499 2.86 -12.68 -24.64
N MET A 500 3.32 -11.72 -25.47
CA MET A 500 4.72 -11.58 -25.86
C MET A 500 5.54 -10.70 -24.91
N GLY A 501 4.94 -10.21 -23.80
CA GLY A 501 5.66 -9.45 -22.79
C GLY A 501 5.54 -7.94 -22.92
N SER A 502 6.61 -7.19 -22.58
CA SER A 502 6.61 -5.73 -22.62
C SER A 502 7.95 -5.18 -23.16
N LEU A 503 7.86 -4.08 -23.88
CA LEU A 503 9.00 -3.31 -24.35
C LEU A 503 8.97 -1.93 -23.68
N SER A 504 10.09 -1.45 -23.15
CA SER A 504 10.22 -0.08 -22.68
C SER A 504 11.46 0.59 -23.26
N LEU A 505 11.33 1.89 -23.55
CA LEU A 505 12.40 2.76 -24.04
C LEU A 505 12.44 3.98 -23.13
N ASN A 506 13.62 4.37 -22.72
CA ASN A 506 13.82 5.58 -21.95
C ASN A 506 15.05 6.34 -22.47
N GLY A 507 14.97 7.64 -22.40
CA GLY A 507 16.10 8.49 -22.82
C GLY A 507 16.07 9.86 -22.19
N SER A 508 17.24 10.38 -21.91
CA SER A 508 17.42 11.77 -21.51
C SER A 508 18.69 12.33 -22.12
N ARG A 509 18.63 13.60 -22.49
CA ARG A 509 19.79 14.36 -22.95
C ARG A 509 19.77 15.74 -22.32
N GLN A 510 20.89 16.14 -21.74
CA GLN A 510 21.06 17.43 -21.11
C GLN A 510 22.32 18.12 -21.65
N THR A 511 22.18 19.36 -22.03
CA THR A 511 23.30 20.22 -22.54
C THR A 511 23.39 21.50 -21.73
N TYR A 512 24.54 22.14 -21.74
CA TYR A 512 24.83 23.32 -20.94
C TYR A 512 25.31 24.48 -21.80
N HIS A 513 25.14 25.73 -21.32
CA HIS A 513 25.46 26.93 -22.10
C HIS A 513 26.95 27.21 -22.21
N SER A 514 27.69 26.97 -21.15
CA SER A 514 29.07 27.51 -21.02
C SER A 514 30.15 26.58 -21.48
N ASP A 515 29.83 25.33 -21.82
CA ASP A 515 30.82 24.29 -22.02
C ASP A 515 30.40 23.23 -23.04
N ARG A 516 31.39 22.48 -23.52
CA ARG A 516 31.15 21.27 -24.30
C ARG A 516 30.51 20.14 -23.48
N THR A 517 30.20 20.39 -22.22
CA THR A 517 29.60 19.45 -21.29
C THR A 517 28.21 19.03 -21.75
N SER A 518 27.99 17.75 -21.79
CA SER A 518 26.68 17.15 -22.07
C SER A 518 26.57 15.81 -21.40
N ASN A 519 25.36 15.48 -20.98
CA ASN A 519 25.02 14.15 -20.47
C ASN A 519 23.90 13.58 -21.32
N SER A 520 23.99 12.33 -21.69
CA SER A 520 22.88 11.59 -22.29
C SER A 520 22.83 10.17 -21.77
N SER A 521 21.62 9.71 -21.51
CA SER A 521 21.34 8.35 -21.06
C SER A 521 20.20 7.79 -21.90
N TRP A 522 20.42 6.63 -22.49
CA TRP A 522 19.44 5.92 -23.30
C TRP A 522 19.33 4.48 -22.81
N GLY A 523 18.11 3.95 -22.77
CA GLY A 523 17.87 2.58 -22.39
C GLY A 523 16.73 1.98 -23.20
N ALA A 524 16.86 0.70 -23.47
CA ALA A 524 15.82 -0.15 -24.02
C ALA A 524 15.74 -1.44 -23.22
N SER A 525 14.55 -1.87 -22.85
CA SER A 525 14.35 -3.15 -22.18
C SER A 525 13.18 -3.90 -22.78
N TYR A 526 13.37 -5.18 -23.00
CA TYR A 526 12.33 -6.12 -23.38
C TYR A 526 12.26 -7.21 -22.33
N SER A 527 11.06 -7.52 -21.85
CA SER A 527 10.84 -8.60 -20.90
C SER A 527 9.63 -9.43 -21.27
N THR A 528 9.74 -10.73 -21.12
CA THR A 528 8.64 -11.65 -21.41
C THR A 528 8.69 -12.88 -20.52
N SER A 529 7.52 -13.49 -20.32
CA SER A 529 7.40 -14.79 -19.68
C SER A 529 7.31 -15.87 -20.75
N LEU A 530 8.26 -16.79 -20.76
CA LEU A 530 8.27 -17.94 -21.63
C LEU A 530 7.53 -19.09 -20.95
N TRP A 531 6.64 -19.77 -21.67
CA TRP A 531 5.86 -20.92 -21.18
C TRP A 531 5.14 -20.63 -19.83
N GLY A 532 4.82 -19.36 -19.58
CA GLY A 532 4.10 -18.90 -18.42
C GLY A 532 4.92 -18.85 -17.10
N ARG A 533 6.17 -19.30 -17.06
CA ARG A 533 6.98 -19.32 -15.81
C ARG A 533 8.46 -19.01 -15.98
N ALA A 534 9.07 -19.30 -17.11
CA ALA A 534 10.42 -18.84 -17.38
C ALA A 534 10.39 -17.34 -17.71
N PHE A 535 11.35 -16.58 -17.23
CA PHE A 535 11.44 -15.15 -17.47
C PHE A 535 12.67 -14.82 -18.29
N LEU A 536 12.48 -14.05 -19.35
CA LEU A 536 13.53 -13.53 -20.21
C LEU A 536 13.51 -12.01 -20.17
N SER A 537 14.66 -11.39 -19.96
CA SER A 537 14.83 -9.94 -20.07
C SER A 537 16.09 -9.61 -20.88
N LEU A 538 15.91 -8.75 -21.87
CA LEU A 538 16.98 -8.18 -22.68
C LEU A 538 17.02 -6.68 -22.43
N ASN A 539 18.18 -6.16 -22.03
CA ASN A 539 18.32 -4.77 -21.67
C ASN A 539 19.56 -4.20 -22.37
N TRP A 540 19.39 -2.99 -22.83
CA TRP A 540 20.48 -2.18 -23.38
C TRP A 540 20.45 -0.80 -22.73
N SER A 541 21.61 -0.32 -22.34
CA SER A 541 21.77 1.06 -21.84
C SER A 541 23.04 1.67 -22.40
N ARG A 542 23.00 2.98 -22.66
CA ARG A 542 24.14 3.78 -23.07
C ARG A 542 24.15 5.09 -22.32
N ASN A 543 25.23 5.34 -21.60
CA ASN A 543 25.45 6.56 -20.85
C ASN A 543 26.66 7.28 -21.46
N GLN A 544 26.45 8.48 -21.92
CA GLN A 544 27.50 9.33 -22.47
C GLN A 544 27.63 10.61 -21.64
N ARG A 545 28.83 10.91 -21.25
CA ARG A 545 29.16 12.16 -20.57
C ARG A 545 30.33 12.83 -21.26
N THR A 546 30.16 14.10 -21.57
CA THR A 546 31.28 14.94 -22.03
C THR A 546 31.63 15.87 -20.88
N ASP A 547 32.90 15.88 -20.46
CA ASP A 547 33.40 16.79 -19.41
C ASP A 547 33.73 18.20 -19.95
N ARG A 548 34.11 19.11 -19.05
CA ARG A 548 34.48 20.49 -19.39
C ARG A 548 35.63 20.59 -20.39
N ASN A 549 36.50 19.60 -20.40
CA ASN A 549 37.67 19.55 -21.32
C ASN A 549 37.28 18.94 -22.68
N GLY A 550 36.01 18.59 -22.89
CA GLY A 550 35.52 17.93 -24.09
C GLY A 550 35.88 16.44 -24.18
N ARG A 551 36.33 15.82 -23.09
CA ARG A 551 36.60 14.40 -23.02
C ARG A 551 35.28 13.65 -22.91
N GLN A 552 35.08 12.70 -23.81
CA GLN A 552 33.90 11.86 -23.84
C GLN A 552 34.12 10.58 -23.05
N TYR A 553 33.18 10.26 -22.19
CA TYR A 553 33.05 9.00 -21.51
C TYR A 553 31.80 8.33 -22.06
N ASP A 554 31.96 7.16 -22.66
CA ASP A 554 30.88 6.39 -23.26
C ASP A 554 30.84 5.02 -22.58
N ASP A 555 29.75 4.69 -21.92
CA ASP A 555 29.52 3.39 -21.31
C ASP A 555 28.23 2.80 -21.89
N SER A 556 28.38 1.72 -22.65
CA SER A 556 27.26 0.98 -23.24
C SER A 556 27.26 -0.45 -22.71
N LEU A 557 26.13 -0.84 -22.12
CA LEU A 557 25.92 -2.13 -21.52
C LEU A 557 24.75 -2.85 -22.22
N THR A 558 24.97 -4.08 -22.64
CA THR A 558 23.91 -5.00 -23.07
C THR A 558 23.84 -6.14 -22.07
N SER A 559 22.65 -6.40 -21.52
CA SER A 559 22.42 -7.46 -20.57
C SER A 559 21.32 -8.40 -21.06
N LEU A 560 21.57 -9.69 -20.98
CA LEU A 560 20.58 -10.76 -21.14
C LEU A 560 20.40 -11.45 -19.80
N TYR A 561 19.17 -11.57 -19.35
CA TYR A 561 18.81 -12.30 -18.14
C TYR A 561 17.75 -13.36 -18.47
N LEU A 562 18.01 -14.59 -18.05
CA LEU A 562 17.10 -15.73 -18.18
C LEU A 562 16.92 -16.38 -16.82
N SER A 563 15.67 -16.67 -16.44
CA SER A 563 15.32 -17.39 -15.23
C SER A 563 14.40 -18.56 -15.57
N LEU A 564 14.77 -19.76 -15.16
CA LEU A 564 14.08 -21.01 -15.47
C LEU A 564 13.68 -21.72 -14.17
N PRO A 565 12.40 -22.12 -14.00
CA PRO A 565 11.99 -22.92 -12.83
C PRO A 565 12.58 -24.35 -12.93
N LEU A 566 13.24 -24.80 -11.85
CA LEU A 566 13.88 -26.11 -11.79
C LEU A 566 12.98 -27.21 -11.24
N ASN A 567 12.14 -26.89 -10.27
CA ASN A 567 11.28 -27.86 -9.59
C ASN A 567 9.95 -28.11 -10.32
N GLY A 568 9.95 -28.02 -11.62
CA GLY A 568 8.79 -28.17 -12.46
C GLY A 568 7.74 -27.08 -12.13
N TRP A 569 6.50 -27.51 -12.02
CA TRP A 569 5.41 -26.55 -11.84
C TRP A 569 4.88 -26.54 -10.39
N SER A 570 5.66 -27.03 -9.40
CA SER A 570 5.31 -26.94 -7.98
C SER A 570 5.28 -25.51 -7.50
N SER A 571 4.21 -25.11 -6.81
CA SER A 571 3.98 -23.72 -6.39
C SER A 571 4.49 -23.39 -4.98
N GLU A 572 4.77 -24.39 -4.13
CA GLU A 572 5.03 -24.13 -2.71
C GLU A 572 6.40 -23.53 -2.41
N ASN A 573 7.43 -24.05 -3.07
CA ASN A 573 8.81 -23.54 -2.90
C ASN A 573 9.54 -23.52 -4.25
N PRO A 574 9.31 -22.51 -5.08
CA PRO A 574 9.92 -22.45 -6.40
C PRO A 574 11.43 -22.23 -6.29
N VAL A 575 12.20 -23.02 -7.03
CA VAL A 575 13.63 -22.84 -7.23
C VAL A 575 13.88 -22.54 -8.70
N TYR A 576 14.68 -21.53 -8.95
CA TYR A 576 14.99 -21.06 -10.30
C TYR A 576 16.49 -21.14 -10.57
N ALA A 577 16.84 -21.58 -11.75
CA ALA A 577 18.17 -21.37 -12.30
C ALA A 577 18.20 -20.07 -13.09
N THR A 578 19.25 -19.30 -12.96
CA THR A 578 19.43 -18.04 -13.68
C THR A 578 20.68 -18.07 -14.52
N TYR A 579 20.61 -17.42 -15.65
CA TYR A 579 21.75 -17.06 -16.46
C TYR A 579 21.69 -15.58 -16.78
N GLN A 580 22.80 -14.87 -16.53
CA GLN A 580 22.95 -13.47 -16.88
C GLN A 580 24.21 -13.26 -17.68
N MET A 581 24.10 -12.58 -18.80
CA MET A 581 25.21 -12.11 -19.60
C MET A 581 25.20 -10.58 -19.58
N ASN A 582 26.36 -9.99 -19.30
CA ASN A 582 26.55 -8.55 -19.40
C ASN A 582 27.74 -8.30 -20.33
N ASN A 583 27.53 -7.51 -21.37
CA ASN A 583 28.54 -7.13 -22.33
C ASN A 583 28.66 -5.60 -22.37
N ARG A 584 29.84 -5.09 -22.07
CA ARG A 584 30.19 -3.68 -22.11
C ARG A 584 31.04 -3.39 -23.34
N VAL A 585 30.66 -2.41 -24.14
CA VAL A 585 31.29 -2.16 -25.45
C VAL A 585 32.79 -1.85 -25.37
N HIS A 586 33.26 -1.22 -24.34
CA HIS A 586 34.70 -0.94 -24.12
C HIS A 586 35.18 -1.57 -22.81
N GLY A 587 34.67 -2.72 -22.47
CA GLY A 587 34.99 -3.40 -21.24
C GLY A 587 34.87 -4.91 -21.37
N ASP A 588 34.81 -5.57 -20.23
CA ASP A 588 34.77 -7.02 -20.14
C ASP A 588 33.35 -7.54 -20.33
N ALA A 589 33.22 -8.68 -20.99
CA ALA A 589 32.00 -9.47 -20.94
C ALA A 589 31.96 -10.29 -19.62
N SER A 590 30.81 -10.42 -19.03
CA SER A 590 30.63 -11.29 -17.88
C SER A 590 29.44 -12.21 -18.06
N HIS A 591 29.60 -13.44 -17.61
CA HIS A 591 28.60 -14.51 -17.60
C HIS A 591 28.38 -14.92 -16.15
N GLU A 592 27.13 -15.01 -15.73
CA GLU A 592 26.76 -15.37 -14.37
C GLU A 592 25.73 -16.49 -14.42
N LEU A 593 25.98 -17.54 -13.69
CA LEU A 593 25.05 -18.63 -13.43
C LEU A 593 24.63 -18.54 -11.98
N GLY A 594 23.36 -18.66 -11.73
CA GLY A 594 22.83 -18.58 -10.38
C GLY A 594 21.67 -19.53 -10.14
N MET A 595 21.37 -19.68 -8.89
CA MET A 595 20.16 -20.33 -8.40
C MET A 595 19.57 -19.51 -7.27
N TYR A 596 18.27 -19.32 -7.30
CA TYR A 596 17.56 -18.71 -6.20
C TYR A 596 16.24 -19.42 -5.89
N GLY A 597 15.75 -19.22 -4.69
CA GLY A 597 14.47 -19.78 -4.28
C GLY A 597 14.00 -19.24 -2.94
N ASP A 598 12.78 -19.64 -2.62
CA ASP A 598 12.16 -19.31 -1.34
C ASP A 598 11.98 -20.58 -0.52
N THR A 599 12.22 -20.47 0.80
CA THR A 599 12.00 -21.55 1.77
C THR A 599 11.26 -21.03 3.01
N LEU A 600 10.96 -21.89 3.96
CA LEU A 600 10.25 -21.53 5.22
C LEU A 600 8.93 -20.79 4.97
N ASN A 601 8.10 -21.30 4.07
CA ASN A 601 6.85 -20.66 3.64
C ASN A 601 7.10 -19.24 3.09
N ARG A 602 8.06 -19.11 2.17
CA ARG A 602 8.47 -17.87 1.51
C ARG A 602 9.06 -16.80 2.45
N ARG A 603 9.43 -17.17 3.68
CA ARG A 603 10.08 -16.25 4.63
C ARG A 603 11.57 -16.09 4.44
N LEU A 604 12.24 -17.10 3.89
CA LEU A 604 13.67 -17.04 3.58
C LEU A 604 13.86 -17.12 2.07
N HIS A 605 14.26 -16.01 1.49
CA HIS A 605 14.78 -15.95 0.13
C HIS A 605 16.28 -16.18 0.16
N TRP A 606 16.78 -17.03 -0.71
CA TRP A 606 18.20 -17.29 -0.88
C TRP A 606 18.59 -17.23 -2.35
N ASP A 607 19.81 -16.74 -2.62
CA ASP A 607 20.34 -16.55 -3.95
C ASP A 607 21.85 -16.87 -3.93
N VAL A 608 22.29 -17.77 -4.77
CA VAL A 608 23.70 -18.18 -4.94
C VAL A 608 24.08 -18.00 -6.39
N ARG A 609 25.21 -17.36 -6.63
CA ARG A 609 25.66 -17.03 -7.98
C ARG A 609 27.16 -17.25 -8.14
N GLU A 610 27.55 -17.67 -9.34
CA GLU A 610 28.94 -17.76 -9.80
C GLU A 610 29.07 -16.95 -11.07
N ARG A 611 30.00 -16.01 -11.09
CA ARG A 611 30.27 -15.12 -12.20
C ARG A 611 31.65 -15.36 -12.77
N TYR A 612 31.71 -15.42 -14.08
CA TYR A 612 32.92 -15.41 -14.84
C TYR A 612 33.01 -14.13 -15.69
N ARG A 613 34.19 -13.49 -15.69
CA ARG A 613 34.50 -12.28 -16.48
C ARG A 613 35.55 -12.62 -17.51
N ASP A 614 35.23 -12.38 -18.78
CA ASP A 614 36.16 -12.52 -19.89
C ASP A 614 36.91 -11.22 -20.13
N GLY A 615 38.19 -11.28 -20.43
CA GLY A 615 39.02 -10.11 -20.78
C GLY A 615 39.62 -9.32 -19.61
N ALA A 616 39.43 -9.75 -18.37
CA ALA A 616 39.99 -9.03 -17.20
C ALA A 616 41.52 -9.10 -17.16
N ALA A 617 42.20 -8.14 -17.77
CA ALA A 617 43.63 -7.99 -17.67
C ALA A 617 44.02 -7.50 -16.25
N GLY A 618 44.46 -8.44 -15.38
CA GLY A 618 44.92 -8.13 -14.02
C GLY A 618 43.81 -8.04 -12.95
N GLY A 619 42.56 -8.41 -13.27
CA GLY A 619 41.44 -8.48 -12.33
C GLY A 619 40.94 -9.91 -12.08
N ASP A 620 39.97 -10.03 -11.18
CA ASP A 620 39.32 -11.29 -10.86
C ASP A 620 38.48 -11.82 -12.02
N LYS A 621 38.82 -13.01 -12.50
CA LYS A 621 38.04 -13.67 -13.55
C LYS A 621 36.79 -14.35 -13.03
N ALA A 622 36.82 -14.86 -11.80
CA ALA A 622 35.68 -15.53 -11.19
C ALA A 622 35.32 -14.88 -9.84
N SER A 623 34.03 -14.85 -9.55
CA SER A 623 33.52 -14.40 -8.26
C SER A 623 32.22 -15.12 -7.90
N SER A 624 32.09 -15.47 -6.63
CA SER A 624 30.92 -16.14 -6.05
C SER A 624 30.17 -15.17 -5.16
N ALA A 625 28.85 -15.27 -5.15
CA ALA A 625 27.98 -14.44 -4.32
C ALA A 625 26.90 -15.28 -3.63
N LEU A 626 26.62 -14.94 -2.38
CA LEU A 626 25.51 -15.45 -1.59
C LEU A 626 24.69 -14.28 -1.07
N TYR A 627 23.38 -14.38 -1.20
CA TYR A 627 22.44 -13.43 -0.61
C TYR A 627 21.33 -14.19 0.13
N LEU A 628 20.99 -13.69 1.31
CA LEU A 628 19.93 -14.22 2.16
C LEU A 628 19.03 -13.04 2.59
N ASP A 629 17.73 -13.24 2.50
CA ASP A 629 16.71 -12.29 2.98
C ASP A 629 15.67 -13.05 3.79
N TYR A 630 15.66 -12.83 5.09
CA TYR A 630 14.70 -13.44 6.00
C TYR A 630 13.65 -12.43 6.45
N ARG A 631 12.38 -12.75 6.16
CA ARG A 631 11.19 -11.98 6.52
C ARG A 631 10.51 -12.60 7.71
N GLY A 632 10.77 -12.03 8.88
CA GLY A 632 10.17 -12.46 10.14
C GLY A 632 8.91 -11.67 10.51
N ALA A 633 8.20 -12.13 11.53
CA ALA A 633 7.02 -11.41 12.05
C ALA A 633 7.38 -10.04 12.66
N TYR A 634 8.61 -9.87 13.13
CA TYR A 634 9.07 -8.67 13.85
C TYR A 634 10.01 -7.76 13.03
N GLY A 635 10.30 -8.14 11.79
CA GLY A 635 11.21 -7.41 10.92
C GLY A 635 11.88 -8.30 9.89
N GLU A 636 12.79 -7.73 9.14
CA GLU A 636 13.55 -8.38 8.07
C GLU A 636 15.04 -8.35 8.37
N MET A 637 15.74 -9.40 7.99
CA MET A 637 17.20 -9.54 8.12
C MET A 637 17.77 -9.91 6.76
N THR A 638 18.80 -9.18 6.34
CA THR A 638 19.52 -9.50 5.10
C THR A 638 20.97 -9.81 5.39
N GLY A 639 21.54 -10.74 4.66
CA GLY A 639 22.96 -11.09 4.71
C GLY A 639 23.49 -11.28 3.31
N ASN A 640 24.69 -10.77 3.06
CA ASN A 640 25.36 -11.00 1.78
C ASN A 640 26.85 -11.27 1.96
N TYR A 641 27.35 -12.12 1.08
CA TYR A 641 28.76 -12.45 1.02
C TYR A 641 29.17 -12.60 -0.45
N ASN A 642 30.20 -11.86 -0.84
CA ASN A 642 30.79 -11.96 -2.16
C ASN A 642 32.29 -12.25 -2.02
N TYR A 643 32.80 -13.16 -2.83
CA TYR A 643 34.19 -13.59 -2.81
C TYR A 643 34.76 -13.62 -4.20
N SER A 644 35.95 -13.10 -4.34
CA SER A 644 36.81 -13.29 -5.49
C SER A 644 38.28 -13.44 -5.02
N SER A 645 39.21 -13.69 -5.92
CA SER A 645 40.63 -13.87 -5.56
C SER A 645 41.24 -12.63 -4.90
N HIS A 646 40.76 -11.44 -5.27
CA HIS A 646 41.34 -10.18 -4.77
C HIS A 646 40.36 -9.40 -3.91
N GLN A 647 39.11 -9.78 -3.84
CA GLN A 647 38.12 -9.04 -3.09
C GLN A 647 37.21 -9.95 -2.28
N GLN A 648 36.94 -9.52 -1.06
CA GLN A 648 35.97 -10.15 -0.18
C GLN A 648 35.04 -9.05 0.36
N LEU A 649 33.74 -9.29 0.26
CA LEU A 649 32.74 -8.35 0.71
C LEU A 649 31.70 -9.11 1.52
N SER A 650 31.42 -8.64 2.73
CA SER A 650 30.35 -9.16 3.58
C SER A 650 29.47 -8.01 4.04
N GLY A 651 28.18 -8.28 4.14
CA GLY A 651 27.22 -7.29 4.61
C GLY A 651 26.09 -7.94 5.40
N ALA A 652 25.51 -7.14 6.27
CA ALA A 652 24.32 -7.49 7.01
C ALA A 652 23.37 -6.29 7.10
N GLY A 653 22.07 -6.54 7.12
CA GLY A 653 21.05 -5.53 7.25
C GLY A 653 19.91 -5.97 8.16
N LEU A 654 19.30 -5.00 8.82
CA LEU A 654 18.12 -5.16 9.66
C LEU A 654 17.12 -4.07 9.32
N LYS A 655 15.87 -4.47 9.08
CA LYS A 655 14.77 -3.53 8.81
C LYS A 655 13.57 -3.91 9.66
N GLY A 656 12.81 -2.92 10.05
CA GLY A 656 11.60 -3.17 10.79
C GLY A 656 10.83 -1.92 11.14
N GLN A 657 9.72 -2.14 11.80
CA GLN A 657 8.87 -1.09 12.32
C GLN A 657 8.32 -1.49 13.67
N MET A 658 8.21 -0.54 14.57
CA MET A 658 7.58 -0.68 15.87
C MET A 658 6.44 0.32 15.98
N LEU A 659 5.32 -0.16 16.47
CA LEU A 659 4.12 0.61 16.76
C LEU A 659 3.82 0.53 18.25
N VAL A 660 3.65 1.67 18.90
CA VAL A 660 3.22 1.78 20.31
C VAL A 660 1.85 2.44 20.33
N THR A 661 0.88 1.73 20.87
CA THR A 661 -0.52 2.19 21.01
C THR A 661 -1.00 1.98 22.43
N GLY A 662 -2.27 2.30 22.71
CA GLY A 662 -2.90 1.96 23.98
C GLY A 662 -2.93 0.46 24.30
N ASP A 663 -2.84 -0.40 23.27
CA ASP A 663 -2.85 -1.86 23.38
C ASP A 663 -1.45 -2.46 23.58
N GLY A 664 -0.42 -1.61 23.65
CA GLY A 664 0.97 -2.01 23.87
C GLY A 664 1.87 -1.81 22.67
N VAL A 665 2.97 -2.57 22.64
CA VAL A 665 4.00 -2.48 21.61
C VAL A 665 3.85 -3.63 20.61
N THR A 666 3.75 -3.31 19.33
CA THR A 666 3.69 -4.28 18.23
C THR A 666 4.82 -4.02 17.26
N SER A 667 5.65 -5.02 17.00
CA SER A 667 6.73 -4.94 16.00
C SER A 667 6.30 -5.64 14.72
N GLY A 668 6.79 -5.17 13.59
CA GLY A 668 6.47 -5.74 12.28
C GLY A 668 7.57 -5.50 11.24
N GLN A 669 7.30 -5.97 10.03
CA GLN A 669 8.14 -5.67 8.88
C GLN A 669 8.08 -4.17 8.53
N PRO A 670 9.03 -3.61 7.74
CA PRO A 670 8.96 -2.21 7.31
C PRO A 670 7.74 -2.00 6.40
N GLN A 671 6.88 -1.04 6.69
CA GLN A 671 5.53 -1.00 6.10
C GLN A 671 5.00 0.40 5.76
N GLY A 672 5.84 1.36 5.45
CA GLY A 672 5.37 2.70 5.07
C GLY A 672 4.65 3.47 6.20
N ASP A 673 3.90 4.52 5.83
CA ASP A 673 3.30 5.47 6.79
C ASP A 673 1.84 5.19 7.12
N THR A 674 1.10 4.51 6.23
CA THR A 674 -0.33 4.20 6.38
C THR A 674 -0.50 2.72 6.70
N LEU A 675 -0.97 2.43 7.92
CA LEU A 675 -0.91 1.10 8.52
C LEU A 675 -2.26 0.67 9.08
N ALA A 676 -2.46 -0.65 9.18
CA ALA A 676 -3.45 -1.22 10.09
C ALA A 676 -2.76 -1.93 11.26
N LEU A 677 -3.28 -1.72 12.46
CA LEU A 677 -3.08 -2.59 13.60
C LEU A 677 -4.11 -3.71 13.51
N VAL A 678 -3.65 -4.90 13.13
CA VAL A 678 -4.50 -6.10 13.08
C VAL A 678 -4.61 -6.67 14.48
N GLU A 679 -5.84 -6.90 14.91
CA GLU A 679 -6.19 -7.34 16.25
C GLU A 679 -6.93 -8.66 16.15
N ALA A 680 -6.30 -9.74 16.55
CA ALA A 680 -6.88 -11.09 16.70
C ALA A 680 -6.51 -11.65 18.09
N PRO A 681 -7.09 -11.08 19.19
CA PRO A 681 -6.65 -11.35 20.54
C PRO A 681 -6.59 -12.86 20.86
N GLY A 682 -5.46 -13.30 21.42
CA GLY A 682 -5.22 -14.70 21.78
C GLY A 682 -4.88 -15.64 20.60
N VAL A 683 -4.91 -15.17 19.36
CA VAL A 683 -4.61 -15.98 18.18
C VAL A 683 -3.21 -15.65 17.68
N SER A 684 -2.23 -16.45 18.10
CA SER A 684 -0.81 -16.23 17.81
C SER A 684 -0.35 -16.94 16.54
N GLY A 685 0.58 -16.33 15.80
CA GLY A 685 1.29 -16.93 14.68
C GLY A 685 0.50 -17.08 13.37
N VAL A 686 -0.67 -16.45 13.26
CA VAL A 686 -1.53 -16.55 12.09
C VAL A 686 -1.10 -15.55 11.00
N PRO A 687 -0.99 -16.00 9.73
CA PRO A 687 -0.67 -15.11 8.61
C PRO A 687 -1.77 -14.11 8.34
N VAL A 688 -1.35 -12.88 8.00
CA VAL A 688 -2.25 -11.76 7.69
C VAL A 688 -1.92 -11.20 6.32
N GLY A 689 -2.96 -10.89 5.54
CA GLY A 689 -2.86 -10.16 4.27
C GLY A 689 -2.09 -10.89 3.16
N GLY A 690 -1.76 -12.16 3.34
CA GLY A 690 -1.01 -12.94 2.34
C GLY A 690 0.47 -12.54 2.17
N TRP A 691 0.99 -11.63 2.99
CA TRP A 691 2.38 -11.21 2.97
C TRP A 691 3.28 -12.23 3.66
N PRO A 692 4.39 -12.67 3.03
CA PRO A 692 5.32 -13.61 3.64
C PRO A 692 5.86 -13.07 4.96
N GLY A 693 5.71 -13.87 6.04
CA GLY A 693 6.24 -13.52 7.36
C GLY A 693 5.37 -12.59 8.20
N VAL A 694 4.40 -11.86 7.63
CA VAL A 694 3.46 -11.05 8.44
C VAL A 694 2.51 -11.99 9.17
N ARG A 695 2.66 -12.04 10.51
CA ARG A 695 1.91 -12.94 11.38
C ARG A 695 1.62 -12.24 12.70
N THR A 696 0.53 -12.63 13.33
CA THR A 696 0.19 -12.17 14.68
C THR A 696 1.26 -12.56 15.69
N ASP A 697 1.56 -11.66 16.62
CA ASP A 697 2.47 -11.87 17.75
C ASP A 697 1.85 -12.81 18.80
N PHE A 698 2.54 -13.02 19.93
CA PHE A 698 2.06 -13.87 21.03
C PHE A 698 0.75 -13.36 21.69
N ARG A 699 0.38 -12.08 21.49
CA ARG A 699 -0.87 -11.50 21.98
C ARG A 699 -1.99 -11.57 20.93
N GLY A 700 -1.66 -11.88 19.68
CA GLY A 700 -2.58 -11.85 18.55
C GLY A 700 -2.57 -10.55 17.76
N TYR A 701 -1.52 -9.72 17.87
CA TYR A 701 -1.40 -8.44 17.18
C TYR A 701 -0.33 -8.49 16.11
N THR A 702 -0.55 -7.77 15.01
CA THR A 702 0.47 -7.49 14.01
C THR A 702 0.18 -6.19 13.29
N THR A 703 1.15 -5.67 12.56
CA THR A 703 1.00 -4.51 11.69
C THR A 703 0.90 -4.95 10.24
N LEU A 704 0.01 -4.34 9.48
CA LEU A 704 -0.06 -4.47 8.02
C LEU A 704 0.03 -3.09 7.38
N GLY A 705 1.01 -2.90 6.54
CA GLY A 705 1.29 -1.62 5.91
C GLY A 705 0.93 -1.55 4.44
N TYR A 706 1.44 -0.49 3.79
CA TYR A 706 1.18 -0.17 2.39
C TYR A 706 -0.31 -0.06 2.07
N LEU A 707 -1.10 0.35 3.04
CA LEU A 707 -2.52 0.59 2.80
C LEU A 707 -2.69 1.80 1.90
N SER A 708 -3.60 1.67 0.95
CA SER A 708 -3.97 2.77 0.06
C SER A 708 -4.80 3.81 0.82
N PRO A 709 -4.30 5.04 1.01
CA PRO A 709 -5.05 6.06 1.74
C PRO A 709 -6.33 6.44 0.98
N TYR A 710 -7.39 6.71 1.75
CA TYR A 710 -8.71 7.10 1.27
C TYR A 710 -9.42 6.06 0.38
N GLN A 711 -8.94 4.82 0.37
CA GLN A 711 -9.50 3.70 -0.37
C GLN A 711 -9.90 2.57 0.57
N LYS A 712 -10.81 1.71 0.14
CA LYS A 712 -11.11 0.46 0.84
C LYS A 712 -9.91 -0.47 0.74
N ASN A 713 -9.47 -0.96 1.88
CA ASN A 713 -8.40 -1.96 2.01
C ASN A 713 -8.99 -3.16 2.74
N ASP A 714 -9.02 -4.32 2.09
CA ASP A 714 -9.51 -5.54 2.67
C ASP A 714 -8.34 -6.32 3.29
N ILE A 715 -8.41 -6.51 4.61
CA ILE A 715 -7.40 -7.21 5.39
C ILE A 715 -7.95 -8.58 5.73
N SER A 716 -7.23 -9.63 5.38
CA SER A 716 -7.66 -11.01 5.57
C SER A 716 -6.71 -11.79 6.47
N ILE A 717 -7.27 -12.73 7.20
CA ILE A 717 -6.58 -13.77 7.97
C ILE A 717 -6.82 -15.10 7.26
N ASP A 718 -5.79 -15.96 7.18
CA ASP A 718 -5.90 -17.29 6.61
C ASP A 718 -6.53 -18.28 7.61
N PRO A 719 -7.79 -18.69 7.44
CA PRO A 719 -8.46 -19.59 8.38
C PRO A 719 -7.84 -21.00 8.41
N ALA A 720 -7.15 -21.41 7.36
CA ALA A 720 -6.52 -22.73 7.28
C ALA A 720 -5.28 -22.86 8.18
N GLN A 721 -4.74 -21.74 8.64
CA GLN A 721 -3.56 -21.69 9.50
C GLN A 721 -3.87 -21.22 10.93
N LEU A 722 -5.16 -21.20 11.31
CA LEU A 722 -5.55 -20.96 12.69
C LEU A 722 -5.09 -22.12 13.59
N PRO A 723 -4.69 -21.83 14.83
CA PRO A 723 -4.50 -22.87 15.85
C PRO A 723 -5.78 -23.70 16.05
N ASP A 724 -5.63 -24.97 16.46
CA ASP A 724 -6.77 -25.87 16.65
C ASP A 724 -7.76 -25.40 17.72
N ASP A 725 -7.30 -24.57 18.65
CA ASP A 725 -8.04 -23.98 19.75
C ASP A 725 -8.56 -22.56 19.47
N ALA A 726 -8.38 -22.09 18.25
CA ALA A 726 -8.83 -20.75 17.86
C ALA A 726 -9.86 -20.81 16.72
N ALA A 727 -10.81 -19.91 16.78
CA ALA A 727 -11.77 -19.66 15.71
C ALA A 727 -11.92 -18.16 15.51
N VAL A 728 -12.09 -17.74 14.27
CA VAL A 728 -12.45 -16.35 13.92
C VAL A 728 -13.82 -16.34 13.29
N SER A 729 -14.64 -15.40 13.65
CA SER A 729 -15.99 -15.29 13.11
C SER A 729 -16.00 -14.66 11.72
N GLN A 730 -15.02 -13.80 11.43
CA GLN A 730 -14.84 -13.16 10.12
C GLN A 730 -13.39 -13.29 9.66
N THR A 731 -13.20 -13.60 8.39
CA THR A 731 -11.86 -13.79 7.79
C THR A 731 -11.32 -12.56 7.08
N SER A 732 -12.12 -11.50 6.94
CA SER A 732 -11.74 -10.26 6.28
C SER A 732 -12.38 -9.05 6.96
N VAL A 733 -11.61 -7.99 7.09
CA VAL A 733 -12.05 -6.68 7.62
C VAL A 733 -11.65 -5.60 6.61
N SER A 734 -12.61 -4.72 6.27
CA SER A 734 -12.38 -3.60 5.35
C SER A 734 -12.14 -2.31 6.13
N VAL A 735 -11.07 -1.58 5.82
CA VAL A 735 -10.69 -0.31 6.45
C VAL A 735 -10.42 0.78 5.41
N VAL A 736 -10.64 2.03 5.75
CA VAL A 736 -10.42 3.19 4.86
C VAL A 736 -9.56 4.24 5.58
N PRO A 737 -8.24 4.04 5.66
CA PRO A 737 -7.35 4.97 6.37
C PRO A 737 -7.21 6.30 5.63
N THR A 738 -7.10 7.41 6.37
CA THR A 738 -6.52 8.63 5.83
C THR A 738 -5.00 8.48 5.67
N LYS A 739 -4.36 9.31 4.85
CA LYS A 739 -2.91 9.24 4.64
C LYS A 739 -2.14 9.37 5.96
N GLY A 740 -1.25 8.41 6.21
CA GLY A 740 -0.45 8.34 7.41
C GLY A 740 -1.20 7.86 8.67
N ALA A 741 -2.44 7.40 8.55
CA ALA A 741 -3.20 6.87 9.67
C ALA A 741 -2.73 5.48 10.10
N VAL A 742 -2.93 5.17 11.36
CA VAL A 742 -2.87 3.83 11.93
C VAL A 742 -4.29 3.43 12.31
N VAL A 743 -4.92 2.61 11.50
CA VAL A 743 -6.32 2.18 11.70
C VAL A 743 -6.39 0.83 12.38
N ARG A 744 -7.48 0.55 13.08
CA ARG A 744 -7.74 -0.77 13.68
C ARG A 744 -8.37 -1.71 12.64
N ALA A 745 -7.90 -2.95 12.60
CA ALA A 745 -8.53 -4.05 11.89
C ALA A 745 -8.85 -5.18 12.88
N PRO A 746 -10.00 -5.07 13.60
CA PRO A 746 -10.35 -6.03 14.63
C PRO A 746 -10.98 -7.27 14.01
N PHE A 747 -10.48 -8.44 14.41
CA PHE A 747 -11.08 -9.73 14.14
C PHE A 747 -11.71 -10.28 15.41
N SER A 748 -12.98 -10.64 15.33
CA SER A 748 -13.66 -11.30 16.45
C SER A 748 -13.12 -12.72 16.58
N THR A 749 -12.36 -12.96 17.64
CA THR A 749 -11.70 -14.24 17.90
C THR A 749 -12.38 -14.95 19.06
N SER A 750 -12.41 -16.27 18.99
CA SER A 750 -12.82 -17.15 20.06
C SER A 750 -11.68 -18.14 20.31
N VAL A 751 -11.05 -18.02 21.47
CA VAL A 751 -9.91 -18.87 21.84
C VAL A 751 -10.33 -19.82 22.96
N GLY A 752 -10.12 -21.11 22.73
CA GLY A 752 -10.48 -22.19 23.66
C GLY A 752 -10.85 -23.45 22.90
N LYS A 753 -11.21 -24.49 23.64
CA LYS A 753 -11.45 -25.82 23.09
C LYS A 753 -12.73 -25.86 22.27
N ARG A 754 -12.76 -26.68 21.23
CA ARG A 754 -13.96 -26.99 20.44
C ARG A 754 -14.66 -28.14 21.05
N VAL A 755 -15.84 -27.91 21.63
CA VAL A 755 -16.55 -28.91 22.42
C VAL A 755 -17.88 -29.29 21.76
N LEU A 756 -18.10 -30.57 21.56
CA LEU A 756 -19.41 -31.13 21.28
C LEU A 756 -20.02 -31.56 22.62
N LEU A 757 -20.93 -30.75 23.16
CA LEU A 757 -21.48 -30.89 24.49
C LEU A 757 -22.91 -31.47 24.42
N THR A 758 -23.14 -32.55 25.14
CA THR A 758 -24.50 -33.06 25.37
C THR A 758 -25.03 -32.53 26.70
N LEU A 759 -26.11 -31.80 26.66
CA LEU A 759 -26.70 -31.16 27.83
C LEU A 759 -27.95 -31.94 28.27
N MET A 760 -27.90 -32.38 29.52
CA MET A 760 -29.01 -33.12 30.13
C MET A 760 -29.57 -32.31 31.30
N ARG A 761 -30.87 -32.24 31.42
CA ARG A 761 -31.60 -31.64 32.56
C ARG A 761 -31.53 -32.53 33.80
N GLU A 762 -31.90 -31.97 34.96
CA GLU A 762 -31.94 -32.74 36.22
C GLU A 762 -32.92 -33.93 36.19
N ASP A 763 -33.95 -33.83 35.36
CA ASP A 763 -34.95 -34.91 35.16
C ASP A 763 -34.46 -36.04 34.24
N GLY A 764 -33.16 -36.00 33.82
CA GLY A 764 -32.55 -36.99 32.94
C GLY A 764 -32.93 -36.86 31.46
N LYS A 765 -33.67 -35.83 31.07
CA LYS A 765 -34.02 -35.55 29.65
C LYS A 765 -33.03 -34.60 29.03
N PRO A 766 -32.83 -34.67 27.71
CA PRO A 766 -32.01 -33.69 27.02
C PRO A 766 -32.60 -32.28 27.12
N VAL A 767 -31.77 -31.28 27.07
CA VAL A 767 -32.17 -29.90 26.93
C VAL A 767 -32.97 -29.75 25.62
N PRO A 768 -34.04 -28.95 25.58
CA PRO A 768 -34.90 -28.84 24.40
C PRO A 768 -34.14 -28.40 23.16
N PHE A 769 -34.56 -28.91 21.99
CA PHE A 769 -34.07 -28.48 20.69
C PHE A 769 -34.25 -26.97 20.51
N GLY A 770 -33.26 -26.31 19.92
CA GLY A 770 -33.30 -24.86 19.68
C GLY A 770 -32.97 -24.00 20.89
N SER A 771 -32.53 -24.60 22.01
CA SER A 771 -32.08 -23.82 23.17
C SER A 771 -30.76 -23.06 22.85
N VAL A 772 -30.67 -21.83 23.28
CA VAL A 772 -29.46 -21.05 23.14
C VAL A 772 -28.52 -21.34 24.30
N VAL A 773 -27.28 -21.71 23.98
CA VAL A 773 -26.23 -22.04 24.93
C VAL A 773 -25.14 -20.98 24.80
N THR A 774 -24.80 -20.29 25.88
CA THR A 774 -23.76 -19.28 25.94
C THR A 774 -22.69 -19.70 26.94
N VAL A 775 -21.43 -19.60 26.54
CA VAL A 775 -20.27 -19.83 27.43
C VAL A 775 -20.05 -18.61 28.32
N GLU A 776 -20.01 -18.81 29.64
CA GLU A 776 -19.76 -17.72 30.59
C GLU A 776 -18.33 -17.15 30.39
N GLY A 777 -18.23 -15.82 30.30
CA GLY A 777 -16.96 -15.12 30.11
C GLY A 777 -16.51 -15.03 28.65
N SER A 778 -17.31 -15.52 27.67
CA SER A 778 -17.04 -15.40 26.23
C SER A 778 -18.29 -14.89 25.51
N GLU A 779 -18.32 -13.61 25.16
CA GLU A 779 -19.46 -13.01 24.46
C GLU A 779 -19.70 -13.59 23.07
N ASN A 780 -18.64 -14.15 22.45
CA ASN A 780 -18.66 -14.68 21.09
C ASN A 780 -18.86 -16.20 20.99
N SER A 781 -18.98 -16.89 22.10
CA SER A 781 -19.14 -18.35 22.14
C SER A 781 -20.58 -18.74 22.47
N THR A 782 -21.42 -18.83 21.44
CA THR A 782 -22.79 -19.23 21.53
C THR A 782 -23.08 -20.41 20.60
N GLY A 783 -23.98 -21.32 21.00
CA GLY A 783 -24.45 -22.42 20.19
C GLY A 783 -25.95 -22.68 20.39
N ILE A 784 -26.51 -23.41 19.47
CA ILE A 784 -27.93 -23.85 19.55
C ILE A 784 -27.96 -25.38 19.72
N THR A 785 -28.77 -25.86 20.67
CA THR A 785 -28.94 -27.30 20.89
C THR A 785 -29.64 -27.93 19.71
N GLY A 786 -29.05 -29.01 19.20
CA GLY A 786 -29.63 -29.92 18.24
C GLY A 786 -30.49 -31.01 18.90
N ASP A 787 -30.76 -32.04 18.13
CA ASP A 787 -31.47 -33.21 18.61
C ASP A 787 -30.67 -33.90 19.74
N GLY A 788 -31.39 -34.43 20.74
CA GLY A 788 -30.77 -35.05 21.92
C GLY A 788 -30.01 -34.14 22.86
N GLY A 789 -30.20 -32.79 22.75
CA GLY A 789 -29.53 -31.84 23.63
C GLY A 789 -28.04 -31.59 23.27
N VAL A 790 -27.62 -31.96 22.07
CA VAL A 790 -26.24 -31.80 21.59
C VAL A 790 -26.04 -30.40 21.08
N VAL A 791 -24.96 -29.73 21.51
CA VAL A 791 -24.54 -28.40 21.04
C VAL A 791 -23.05 -28.39 20.70
N TYR A 792 -22.70 -27.72 19.62
CA TYR A 792 -21.32 -27.45 19.26
C TYR A 792 -20.93 -26.06 19.77
N LEU A 793 -19.86 -25.99 20.53
CA LEU A 793 -19.31 -24.75 21.11
C LEU A 793 -17.84 -24.59 20.74
N THR A 794 -17.43 -23.36 20.44
CA THR A 794 -16.03 -22.97 20.22
C THR A 794 -15.58 -22.03 21.34
N GLY A 795 -14.28 -22.00 21.63
CA GLY A 795 -13.75 -21.07 22.62
C GLY A 795 -14.13 -21.41 24.05
N VAL A 796 -14.28 -22.67 24.36
CA VAL A 796 -14.63 -23.11 25.70
C VAL A 796 -13.35 -23.19 26.55
N PRO A 797 -13.26 -22.45 27.70
CA PRO A 797 -12.13 -22.54 28.61
C PRO A 797 -12.12 -23.90 29.33
N GLU A 798 -10.99 -24.29 29.93
CA GLU A 798 -10.83 -25.60 30.59
C GLU A 798 -11.82 -25.82 31.71
N ASP A 799 -12.15 -24.80 32.49
CA ASP A 799 -13.16 -24.78 33.54
C ASP A 799 -14.43 -24.06 33.10
N GLY A 800 -14.86 -24.31 31.86
CA GLY A 800 -15.98 -23.61 31.25
C GLY A 800 -17.31 -23.82 31.93
N LYS A 801 -18.12 -22.79 32.03
CA LYS A 801 -19.52 -22.86 32.40
C LYS A 801 -20.39 -22.36 31.27
N VAL A 802 -21.53 -22.96 31.09
CA VAL A 802 -22.52 -22.53 30.08
C VAL A 802 -23.83 -22.17 30.75
N THR A 803 -24.46 -21.15 30.21
CA THR A 803 -25.84 -20.80 30.50
C THR A 803 -26.71 -21.19 29.31
N VAL A 804 -27.79 -21.91 29.58
CA VAL A 804 -28.72 -22.46 28.58
C VAL A 804 -30.07 -21.79 28.74
N ARG A 805 -30.68 -21.31 27.64
CA ARG A 805 -32.01 -20.69 27.63
C ARG A 805 -32.90 -21.32 26.56
N TRP A 806 -34.14 -21.68 26.90
CA TRP A 806 -35.15 -22.22 25.97
C TRP A 806 -36.50 -21.49 26.02
N GLY A 807 -36.55 -20.29 26.62
CA GLY A 807 -37.75 -19.46 26.67
C GLY A 807 -37.59 -18.17 27.44
N ARG A 808 -38.69 -17.40 27.54
CA ARG A 808 -38.72 -16.13 28.30
C ARG A 808 -39.30 -16.39 29.71
N GLY A 809 -38.47 -16.66 30.69
CA GLY A 809 -38.84 -16.83 32.10
C GLY A 809 -37.69 -17.40 32.94
N GLN A 810 -37.72 -17.11 34.25
CA GLN A 810 -36.68 -17.57 35.16
C GLN A 810 -36.64 -19.09 35.32
N SER A 811 -37.70 -19.82 34.93
CA SER A 811 -37.77 -21.29 34.96
C SER A 811 -37.31 -21.99 33.66
N LEU A 812 -36.96 -21.20 32.65
CA LEU A 812 -36.65 -21.74 31.32
C LEU A 812 -35.17 -21.51 30.99
N HIS A 813 -34.31 -21.55 31.99
CA HIS A 813 -32.85 -21.50 31.86
C HIS A 813 -32.22 -22.47 32.88
N CYS A 814 -31.00 -22.85 32.58
CA CYS A 814 -30.14 -23.61 33.49
C CYS A 814 -28.68 -23.31 33.25
N SER A 815 -27.81 -23.70 34.14
CA SER A 815 -26.36 -23.58 33.95
C SER A 815 -25.69 -24.93 34.18
N ALA A 816 -24.58 -25.14 33.44
CA ALA A 816 -23.82 -26.38 33.55
C ALA A 816 -22.31 -26.08 33.53
N GLY A 817 -21.57 -26.78 34.39
CA GLY A 817 -20.11 -26.80 34.29
C GLY A 817 -19.64 -27.86 33.30
N ILE A 818 -18.71 -27.51 32.44
CA ILE A 818 -18.18 -28.42 31.42
C ILE A 818 -16.89 -29.05 31.93
N GLN A 819 -16.85 -30.38 31.95
CA GLN A 819 -15.62 -31.14 32.17
C GLN A 819 -15.06 -31.55 30.80
N ILE A 820 -13.94 -30.99 30.44
CA ILE A 820 -13.32 -31.24 29.13
C ILE A 820 -12.32 -32.42 29.29
N PRO A 821 -12.42 -33.49 28.47
CA PRO A 821 -11.44 -34.58 28.48
C PRO A 821 -10.03 -34.10 28.16
N GLU A 822 -8.98 -34.76 28.67
CA GLU A 822 -7.59 -34.41 28.40
C GLU A 822 -7.21 -34.56 26.92
N LYS A 823 -7.85 -35.45 26.16
CA LYS A 823 -7.55 -35.71 24.77
C LYS A 823 -8.75 -35.43 23.88
N PRO A 824 -8.57 -34.77 22.75
CA PRO A 824 -9.63 -34.60 21.76
C PRO A 824 -10.01 -35.98 21.13
N GLY A 825 -11.25 -36.10 20.72
CA GLY A 825 -11.74 -37.17 19.85
C GLY A 825 -11.37 -36.96 18.38
N PRO A 826 -12.00 -37.73 17.46
CA PRO A 826 -11.79 -37.54 16.01
C PRO A 826 -12.05 -36.10 15.57
N ALA A 827 -11.28 -35.61 14.61
CA ALA A 827 -11.37 -34.27 14.07
C ALA A 827 -11.04 -33.14 15.08
N GLY A 828 -10.28 -33.40 16.16
CA GLY A 828 -9.89 -32.37 17.14
C GLY A 828 -11.03 -31.86 18.02
N LEU A 829 -12.17 -32.57 18.08
CA LEU A 829 -13.31 -32.18 18.89
C LEU A 829 -13.25 -32.84 20.27
N TYR A 830 -13.51 -32.07 21.33
CA TYR A 830 -13.70 -32.58 22.66
C TYR A 830 -15.18 -32.94 22.86
N VAL A 831 -15.47 -34.20 23.15
CA VAL A 831 -16.84 -34.68 23.42
C VAL A 831 -17.05 -34.74 24.90
N SER A 832 -18.05 -34.02 25.40
CA SER A 832 -18.39 -33.99 26.84
C SER A 832 -19.89 -34.03 27.07
N GLN A 833 -20.28 -34.43 28.27
CA GLN A 833 -21.66 -34.40 28.73
C GLN A 833 -21.75 -33.63 30.03
N ALA A 834 -22.72 -32.75 30.15
CA ALA A 834 -22.94 -31.97 31.36
C ALA A 834 -24.41 -31.98 31.80
N GLN A 835 -24.60 -31.95 33.10
CA GLN A 835 -25.92 -31.84 33.70
C GLN A 835 -26.22 -30.36 33.98
N CYS A 836 -27.29 -29.89 33.40
CA CYS A 836 -27.78 -28.53 33.49
C CYS A 836 -28.69 -28.36 34.69
N ARG A 837 -28.34 -27.48 35.60
CA ARG A 837 -29.01 -27.20 36.86
C ARG A 837 -29.51 -25.77 36.96
#